data_5b2ab8df8a4f5017256bb683789d4635
#
_entry.id   5b2ab8df8a4f5017256bb683789d4635
#
_cell.length_a   1.000
_cell.length_b   1.000
_cell.length_c   1.000
_cell.angle_alpha   90.00
_cell.angle_beta   90.00
_cell.angle_gamma   90.00
#
_symmetry.space_group_name_H-M   'P 1'
#
loop_
_entity.id
_entity.type
_entity.pdbx_description
1 polymer ?
#
loop_
_entity_poly.entity_id
_entity_poly.type
_entity_poly.pdbx_seq_one_letter_code
_entity_poly.pdbx_strand_id
1 'polypeptide(L)'
;MRVLALWIMISCLCRIESLAQEQLLLENENIKIKWEKSSEGYKIQTLSFKKRNRWVEVSHPSGEYTYIMASEKPAEKAEERILTIHHDPFPGEEYKYLLATWDKRTTHVALNTAGEEYRYFPAEARRLNEQKILFEEENAFCIVKTTWELDSIYLQDIIITQTIDIKQDAYYSFASPTLLVVPEAELAWATVPGYFHGNHFGEDFSTAYAYGNGIPQRPVVFSETTASTLSPMVASTQGFTAAAIPDPSLARDPWRSDENTHDRWQLGLSHMRRDGQLSPTLYYPVLGETLSAIKKGDQLSFSVRFSLQDKDWFSMLNHVIYDIYEFDHSVKLRQNKQSLSKRIEIMHGYLTEPTTSLWRVEEFQGKQIGAQAYLGGVVGADKDAMKNADYGAMWMLAYATGDPQLNNDILPYALNFKLAQQQVEEGFFKGAAIGQYYLSKSKKFVEEWGDMVEPIALTYYIMLDMGNILLFEKENAELRERLRLGAELLLRWQNKDGSWSVAFNRKGEVLFPELKDFRATFYGLLVAYRILEDEKYLQAAIKGADWYLENGVEKGCFLGVCGDVRYVPDFATAQTAQAYLDLYDITQENKYKQAAIQAASIYTTHIYTHPVANQSPKTVNGKQLEDWEISQAGLSFEHGGTIGSANSHGPILLASHAGMFIRMYALTGNKLFADMARSAAIGRHAFVNQKTGVASYYWRAMDAGSGPFPHHAWWQIGWITDYIMAEVELRSKGKISFPRGFVTPKVGPHQSYGFEPGSIFGKKANLKIFPEGVKLNNPAIEYMVAQAVEDSTLSIVLLNQHKDPQESMVSVDVSKVLKNKLPKAVKVLRPDGTVEKTFSSEGNWRVSVPAYGLAVIELHVDQ
;
A
#
# COMPACT_ATOMS: atom_id res chain seq x y z
N MET A 1 79.46 27.37 26.27
CA MET A 1 78.09 27.88 26.08
C MET A 1 77.43 27.48 24.76
N ARG A 2 78.12 27.05 23.71
CA ARG A 2 77.50 26.63 22.42
C ARG A 2 77.02 25.18 22.40
N VAL A 3 77.55 24.31 23.21
CA VAL A 3 77.14 22.88 23.24
C VAL A 3 75.86 22.64 24.09
N LEU A 4 75.61 23.47 25.11
CA LEU A 4 74.48 23.38 25.95
C LEU A 4 73.18 23.93 25.28
N ALA A 5 73.31 24.86 24.33
CA ALA A 5 72.22 25.41 23.55
C ALA A 5 71.74 24.39 22.47
N LEU A 6 72.68 23.55 21.96
CA LEU A 6 72.32 22.52 20.96
C LEU A 6 71.49 21.34 21.57
N TRP A 7 71.79 20.99 22.84
CA TRP A 7 71.10 19.92 23.56
C TRP A 7 69.71 20.37 24.03
N ILE A 8 69.49 21.63 24.36
CA ILE A 8 68.19 22.15 24.69
C ILE A 8 67.28 22.31 23.42
N MET A 9 67.92 22.63 22.24
CA MET A 9 67.12 22.67 20.98
C MET A 9 66.78 21.27 20.48
N ILE A 10 67.68 20.27 20.66
CA ILE A 10 67.37 18.88 20.28
C ILE A 10 66.33 18.25 21.26
N SER A 11 66.36 18.57 22.54
CA SER A 11 65.37 18.09 23.49
C SER A 11 64.01 18.83 23.39
N CYS A 12 63.94 20.03 22.81
CA CYS A 12 62.69 20.69 22.46
C CYS A 12 62.13 20.19 21.08
N LEU A 13 63.04 19.77 20.17
CA LEU A 13 62.59 19.18 18.88
C LEU A 13 62.12 17.72 19.02
N CYS A 14 62.46 17.01 20.09
CA CYS A 14 61.96 15.67 20.38
C CYS A 14 60.67 15.66 21.24
N ARG A 15 60.08 16.81 21.55
CA ARG A 15 58.79 16.93 22.25
C ARG A 15 57.72 17.66 21.44
N ILE A 16 57.93 17.83 20.17
CA ILE A 16 56.88 17.98 19.20
C ILE A 16 56.72 16.59 18.53
N GLU A 17 56.49 15.54 19.29
CA GLU A 17 55.62 14.49 18.83
C GLU A 17 54.29 15.23 18.60
N SER A 18 54.12 15.62 17.35
CA SER A 18 52.75 15.89 16.90
C SER A 18 51.91 14.76 17.45
N LEU A 19 50.94 15.09 18.25
CA LEU A 19 49.72 14.29 18.37
C LEU A 19 49.20 14.19 16.93
N ALA A 20 49.80 13.29 16.14
CA ALA A 20 49.20 12.85 14.89
C ALA A 20 47.88 12.28 15.34
N GLN A 21 46.82 13.07 15.18
CA GLN A 21 45.48 12.64 15.47
C GLN A 21 45.29 11.33 14.74
N GLU A 22 45.00 10.26 15.49
CA GLU A 22 44.86 8.93 14.94
C GLU A 22 43.59 8.91 14.06
N GLN A 23 43.80 9.04 12.76
CA GLN A 23 42.75 9.11 11.76
C GLN A 23 42.46 7.70 11.24
N LEU A 24 41.21 7.26 11.33
CA LEU A 24 40.76 6.01 10.75
C LEU A 24 39.96 6.28 9.48
N LEU A 25 40.21 5.50 8.45
CA LEU A 25 39.59 5.63 7.15
C LEU A 25 38.99 4.30 6.69
N LEU A 26 37.73 4.27 6.30
CA LEU A 26 37.12 3.23 5.47
C LEU A 26 36.77 3.84 4.13
N GLU A 27 37.18 3.21 3.04
CA GLU A 27 36.94 3.72 1.69
C GLU A 27 36.79 2.57 0.70
N ASN A 28 35.80 2.69 -0.15
CA ASN A 28 35.65 1.90 -1.37
C ASN A 28 35.37 2.84 -2.56
N GLU A 29 34.91 2.30 -3.68
CA GLU A 29 34.63 3.08 -4.87
C GLU A 29 33.46 4.10 -4.70
N ASN A 30 32.52 3.90 -3.75
CA ASN A 30 31.28 4.66 -3.60
C ASN A 30 31.16 5.42 -2.28
N ILE A 31 31.80 4.98 -1.20
CA ILE A 31 31.72 5.58 0.13
C ILE A 31 33.12 5.79 0.69
N LYS A 32 33.26 6.92 1.41
CA LYS A 32 34.45 7.25 2.17
C LYS A 32 34.06 7.80 3.54
N ILE A 33 34.56 7.17 4.60
CA ILE A 33 34.30 7.56 5.99
C ILE A 33 35.62 7.75 6.70
N LYS A 34 35.84 8.95 7.27
CA LYS A 34 37.00 9.29 8.02
C LYS A 34 36.61 9.64 9.45
N TRP A 35 37.18 8.94 10.41
CA TRP A 35 37.03 9.26 11.83
C TRP A 35 38.27 9.98 12.33
N GLU A 36 38.03 10.85 13.30
CA GLU A 36 39.05 11.57 14.04
C GLU A 36 38.84 11.40 15.54
N LYS A 37 39.91 11.08 16.28
CA LYS A 37 39.85 10.94 17.73
C LYS A 37 39.86 12.32 18.37
N SER A 38 38.86 12.62 19.18
CA SER A 38 38.75 13.82 20.03
C SER A 38 38.87 13.44 21.50
N SER A 39 38.76 14.43 22.40
CA SER A 39 38.64 14.17 23.84
C SER A 39 37.37 13.44 24.23
N GLU A 40 36.35 13.43 23.37
CA GLU A 40 35.05 12.76 23.59
C GLU A 40 34.98 11.38 22.92
N GLY A 41 36.02 10.97 22.17
CA GLY A 41 36.06 9.71 21.43
C GLY A 41 36.18 9.91 19.91
N TYR A 42 35.91 8.84 19.15
CA TYR A 42 36.02 8.83 17.70
C TYR A 42 34.71 9.37 17.05
N LYS A 43 34.82 10.50 16.34
CA LYS A 43 33.73 11.12 15.57
C LYS A 43 33.94 10.96 14.08
N ILE A 44 32.89 10.83 13.29
CA ILE A 44 33.02 10.92 11.85
C ILE A 44 33.31 12.39 11.49
N GLN A 45 34.54 12.63 10.99
CA GLN A 45 34.95 13.94 10.53
C GLN A 45 34.47 14.21 9.11
N THR A 46 34.56 13.19 8.25
CA THR A 46 34.14 13.28 6.85
C THR A 46 33.37 12.03 6.47
N LEU A 47 32.21 12.23 5.88
CA LEU A 47 31.41 11.22 5.20
C LEU A 47 31.22 11.69 3.77
N SER A 48 31.64 10.92 2.80
CA SER A 48 31.49 11.27 1.39
C SER A 48 30.89 10.10 0.62
N PHE A 49 30.10 10.43 -0.38
CA PHE A 49 29.55 9.46 -1.33
C PHE A 49 29.90 9.87 -2.76
N LYS A 50 29.88 8.90 -3.69
CA LYS A 50 30.19 9.16 -5.08
C LYS A 50 28.92 9.53 -5.86
N LYS A 51 28.91 10.73 -6.44
CA LYS A 51 27.82 11.22 -7.30
C LYS A 51 28.37 11.54 -8.68
N ARG A 52 27.90 10.83 -9.73
CA ARG A 52 28.38 11.03 -11.11
C ARG A 52 29.92 11.06 -11.21
N ASN A 53 30.60 10.11 -10.59
CA ASN A 53 32.07 9.98 -10.51
C ASN A 53 32.79 11.11 -9.76
N ARG A 54 32.11 11.92 -8.94
CA ARG A 54 32.70 12.92 -8.05
C ARG A 54 32.36 12.61 -6.62
N TRP A 55 33.32 12.82 -5.72
CA TRP A 55 33.05 12.75 -4.29
C TRP A 55 32.26 13.98 -3.85
N VAL A 56 31.18 13.73 -3.11
CA VAL A 56 30.34 14.76 -2.49
C VAL A 56 30.38 14.49 -0.99
N GLU A 57 30.70 15.52 -0.22
CA GLU A 57 30.76 15.45 1.24
C GLU A 57 29.39 15.73 1.84
N VAL A 58 28.96 14.93 2.81
CA VAL A 58 27.74 15.12 3.59
C VAL A 58 27.97 16.23 4.60
N SER A 59 27.04 17.19 4.71
CA SER A 59 27.16 18.39 5.54
C SER A 59 27.29 18.12 7.03
N HIS A 60 26.59 17.11 7.56
CA HIS A 60 26.51 16.83 8.99
C HIS A 60 26.73 15.34 9.31
N PRO A 61 27.95 14.82 9.12
CA PRO A 61 28.30 13.47 9.57
C PRO A 61 28.36 13.43 11.10
N SER A 62 28.12 12.27 11.72
CA SER A 62 28.07 12.15 13.19
C SER A 62 29.00 11.05 13.73
N GLY A 63 28.59 9.80 13.71
CA GLY A 63 29.28 8.70 14.39
C GLY A 63 28.91 8.56 15.88
N GLU A 64 27.89 9.25 16.35
CA GLU A 64 27.41 9.18 17.74
C GLU A 64 26.62 7.89 17.98
N TYR A 65 26.83 7.29 19.13
CA TYR A 65 26.09 6.12 19.61
C TYR A 65 25.12 6.53 20.70
N THR A 66 24.00 5.80 20.75
CA THR A 66 22.94 6.07 21.74
C THR A 66 22.39 4.76 22.27
N TYR A 67 22.18 4.67 23.58
CA TYR A 67 21.32 3.68 24.18
C TYR A 67 20.43 4.31 25.26
N ILE A 68 19.31 3.67 25.53
CA ILE A 68 18.33 4.09 26.53
C ILE A 68 18.25 2.99 27.58
N MET A 69 18.28 3.37 28.86
CA MET A 69 18.20 2.44 29.98
C MET A 69 17.13 2.88 30.98
N ALA A 70 16.44 1.89 31.56
CA ALA A 70 15.56 2.10 32.71
C ALA A 70 15.79 1.00 33.75
N SER A 71 15.97 1.37 35.02
CA SER A 71 16.20 0.42 36.11
C SER A 71 14.96 -0.41 36.47
N GLU A 72 13.77 0.13 36.19
CA GLU A 72 12.49 -0.55 36.35
C GLU A 72 11.75 -0.60 35.00
N LYS A 73 10.72 -1.45 34.91
CA LYS A 73 9.91 -1.50 33.70
C LYS A 73 9.34 -0.11 33.41
N PRO A 74 9.70 0.50 32.28
CA PRO A 74 9.25 1.84 31.99
C PRO A 74 7.72 1.85 31.79
N ALA A 75 7.08 2.84 32.42
CA ALA A 75 5.67 3.08 32.21
C ALA A 75 5.44 3.97 31.00
N GLU A 76 4.38 3.69 30.27
CA GLU A 76 3.89 4.58 29.23
C GLU A 76 3.48 5.92 29.87
N LYS A 77 3.91 7.03 29.32
CA LYS A 77 3.47 8.37 29.74
C LYS A 77 2.37 8.86 28.82
N ALA A 78 1.19 9.09 29.38
CA ALA A 78 0.10 9.73 28.65
C ALA A 78 0.43 11.21 28.39
N GLU A 79 0.35 11.63 27.13
CA GLU A 79 0.30 13.02 26.75
C GLU A 79 -1.17 13.43 26.58
N GLU A 80 -1.67 14.37 27.34
CA GLU A 80 -3.08 14.81 27.29
C GLU A 80 -3.46 15.62 26.03
N ARG A 81 -2.52 15.93 25.20
CA ARG A 81 -2.57 17.01 24.21
C ARG A 81 -3.50 16.77 23.03
N ILE A 82 -3.70 15.53 22.62
CA ILE A 82 -4.34 15.21 21.34
C ILE A 82 -5.85 15.34 21.36
N LEU A 83 -6.48 15.03 22.46
CA LEU A 83 -7.94 15.06 22.57
C LEU A 83 -8.54 16.47 22.49
N THR A 84 -7.76 17.53 22.74
CA THR A 84 -8.23 18.91 22.75
C THR A 84 -8.53 19.47 21.37
N ILE A 85 -7.84 19.04 20.33
CA ILE A 85 -8.02 19.54 18.96
C ILE A 85 -9.34 19.07 18.36
N HIS A 86 -9.79 17.89 18.76
CA HIS A 86 -10.94 17.21 18.18
C HIS A 86 -12.17 17.23 19.09
N HIS A 87 -12.19 18.17 20.04
CA HIS A 87 -13.16 18.12 21.13
C HIS A 87 -14.58 18.41 20.68
N ASP A 88 -14.78 19.44 19.86
CA ASP A 88 -16.10 19.98 19.59
C ASP A 88 -16.70 19.63 18.23
N PRO A 89 -15.95 19.52 17.13
CA PRO A 89 -16.59 19.33 15.83
C PRO A 89 -16.94 17.89 15.50
N PHE A 90 -16.38 16.91 16.20
CA PHE A 90 -16.68 15.50 15.92
C PHE A 90 -17.96 15.02 16.61
N PRO A 91 -18.86 14.40 15.87
CA PRO A 91 -20.02 13.74 16.46
C PRO A 91 -19.59 12.42 17.08
N GLY A 92 -19.83 12.25 18.37
CA GLY A 92 -19.74 10.99 19.06
C GLY A 92 -18.38 10.64 19.68
N GLU A 93 -18.42 9.76 20.65
CA GLU A 93 -17.27 9.29 21.42
C GLU A 93 -16.35 8.38 20.60
N GLU A 94 -16.87 7.73 19.56
CA GLU A 94 -16.14 6.82 18.69
C GLU A 94 -14.98 7.51 17.98
N TYR A 95 -15.19 8.73 17.54
CA TYR A 95 -14.15 9.51 16.88
C TYR A 95 -13.02 9.90 17.86
N LYS A 96 -13.39 10.27 19.07
CA LYS A 96 -12.43 10.52 20.17
C LYS A 96 -11.64 9.27 20.52
N TYR A 97 -12.29 8.11 20.50
CA TYR A 97 -11.65 6.84 20.77
C TYR A 97 -10.54 6.51 19.76
N LEU A 98 -10.79 6.70 18.47
CA LEU A 98 -9.79 6.44 17.43
C LEU A 98 -8.55 7.31 17.60
N LEU A 99 -8.75 8.61 17.85
CA LEU A 99 -7.65 9.53 18.08
C LEU A 99 -6.85 9.19 19.33
N ALA A 100 -7.53 8.82 20.42
CA ALA A 100 -6.88 8.41 21.65
C ALA A 100 -6.08 7.10 21.45
N THR A 101 -6.61 6.17 20.67
CA THR A 101 -5.92 4.92 20.35
C THR A 101 -4.67 5.19 19.50
N TRP A 102 -4.78 6.06 18.52
CA TRP A 102 -3.68 6.51 17.70
C TRP A 102 -2.57 7.16 18.52
N ASP A 103 -2.94 8.08 19.39
CA ASP A 103 -2.02 8.73 20.31
C ASP A 103 -1.29 7.71 21.21
N LYS A 104 -2.04 6.83 21.84
CA LYS A 104 -1.47 5.76 22.66
C LYS A 104 -0.45 4.90 21.92
N ARG A 105 -0.71 4.57 20.65
CA ARG A 105 0.17 3.71 19.84
C ARG A 105 1.42 4.42 19.33
N THR A 106 1.41 5.73 19.22
CA THR A 106 2.50 6.50 18.62
C THR A 106 3.26 7.36 19.62
N THR A 107 2.57 8.03 20.54
CA THR A 107 3.18 9.01 21.43
C THR A 107 3.43 8.47 22.83
N HIS A 108 2.65 7.52 23.30
CA HIS A 108 2.78 6.92 24.64
C HIS A 108 3.75 5.74 24.69
N VAL A 109 4.40 5.41 23.60
CA VAL A 109 5.44 4.37 23.58
C VAL A 109 6.58 4.75 24.51
N ALA A 110 6.93 3.86 25.43
CA ALA A 110 7.97 4.10 26.43
C ALA A 110 9.30 4.57 25.82
N LEU A 111 9.63 4.04 24.63
CA LEU A 111 10.85 4.38 23.90
C LEU A 111 10.92 5.87 23.48
N ASN A 112 9.80 6.57 23.37
CA ASN A 112 9.80 7.98 23.01
C ASN A 112 10.22 8.88 24.18
N THR A 113 9.85 8.56 25.41
CA THR A 113 9.99 9.49 26.54
C THR A 113 10.54 8.86 27.82
N ALA A 114 10.46 7.54 28.00
CA ALA A 114 10.90 6.86 29.20
C ALA A 114 12.38 6.49 29.17
N GLY A 115 12.93 6.21 30.34
CA GLY A 115 14.33 5.82 30.51
C GLY A 115 15.29 7.00 30.42
N GLU A 116 16.53 6.74 30.74
CA GLU A 116 17.64 7.67 30.66
C GLU A 116 18.42 7.40 29.37
N GLU A 117 18.69 8.45 28.57
CA GLU A 117 19.41 8.37 27.32
C GLU A 117 20.88 8.64 27.52
N TYR A 118 21.74 7.74 27.07
CA TYR A 118 23.18 7.83 27.11
C TYR A 118 23.72 7.97 25.69
N ARG A 119 24.46 9.06 25.45
CA ARG A 119 25.10 9.39 24.17
C ARG A 119 26.61 9.40 24.35
N TYR A 120 27.34 8.84 23.39
CA TYR A 120 28.79 8.77 23.45
C TYR A 120 29.41 8.61 22.07
N PHE A 121 30.71 8.89 22.01
CA PHE A 121 31.58 8.51 20.90
C PHE A 121 32.56 7.45 21.41
N PRO A 122 32.79 6.34 20.68
CA PRO A 122 33.62 5.25 21.16
C PRO A 122 35.02 5.74 21.55
N ALA A 123 35.52 5.33 22.73
CA ALA A 123 36.83 5.76 23.24
C ALA A 123 37.98 5.09 22.52
N GLU A 124 37.78 3.83 22.09
CA GLU A 124 38.81 3.02 21.44
C GLU A 124 38.38 2.53 20.07
N ALA A 125 39.36 2.40 19.18
CA ALA A 125 39.12 1.84 17.86
C ALA A 125 40.37 1.14 17.34
N ARG A 126 40.17 0.08 16.55
CA ARG A 126 41.22 -0.61 15.83
C ARG A 126 40.80 -1.09 14.48
N ARG A 127 41.70 -0.99 13.52
CA ARG A 127 41.48 -1.55 12.19
C ARG A 127 41.62 -3.07 12.25
N LEU A 128 40.63 -3.80 11.76
CA LEU A 128 40.68 -5.26 11.62
C LEU A 128 41.25 -5.68 10.26
N ASN A 129 40.81 -4.98 9.20
CA ASN A 129 41.34 -5.11 7.84
C ASN A 129 41.03 -3.83 7.02
N GLU A 130 41.25 -3.84 5.71
CA GLU A 130 41.05 -2.68 4.84
C GLU A 130 39.60 -2.21 4.80
N GLN A 131 38.61 -3.15 4.95
CA GLN A 131 37.17 -2.90 4.85
C GLN A 131 36.48 -2.85 6.21
N LYS A 132 37.19 -3.06 7.35
CA LYS A 132 36.56 -3.24 8.66
C LYS A 132 37.33 -2.59 9.80
N ILE A 133 36.59 -1.84 10.62
CA ILE A 133 37.08 -1.21 11.86
C ILE A 133 36.20 -1.69 13.01
N LEU A 134 36.82 -1.98 14.15
CA LEU A 134 36.18 -2.26 15.43
C LEU A 134 36.33 -1.03 16.33
N PHE A 135 35.18 -0.58 16.88
CA PHE A 135 35.10 0.43 17.93
C PHE A 135 34.71 -0.24 19.24
N GLU A 136 35.26 0.21 20.35
CA GLU A 136 34.95 -0.31 21.68
C GLU A 136 34.67 0.85 22.65
N GLU A 137 33.65 0.65 23.48
CA GLU A 137 33.28 1.55 24.57
C GLU A 137 32.94 0.74 25.81
N GLU A 138 33.44 1.14 26.96
CA GLU A 138 33.16 0.53 28.24
C GLU A 138 32.67 1.58 29.24
N ASN A 139 31.51 1.31 29.84
CA ASN A 139 30.91 2.15 30.85
C ASN A 139 30.42 1.34 32.06
N ALA A 140 29.71 1.97 32.98
CA ALA A 140 29.17 1.31 34.20
C ALA A 140 28.15 0.22 33.89
N PHE A 141 27.44 0.30 32.77
CA PHE A 141 26.28 -0.52 32.46
C PHE A 141 26.55 -1.62 31.42
N CYS A 142 27.44 -1.38 30.50
CA CYS A 142 27.75 -2.33 29.44
C CYS A 142 29.15 -2.11 28.81
N ILE A 143 29.59 -3.12 28.06
CA ILE A 143 30.71 -3.01 27.11
C ILE A 143 30.09 -3.13 25.72
N VAL A 144 30.28 -2.13 24.87
CA VAL A 144 29.78 -2.11 23.49
C VAL A 144 30.91 -2.27 22.52
N LYS A 145 30.88 -3.31 21.69
CA LYS A 145 31.81 -3.57 20.59
C LYS A 145 31.06 -3.41 19.28
N THR A 146 31.49 -2.49 18.44
CA THR A 146 30.82 -2.21 17.16
C THR A 146 31.76 -2.34 16.00
N THR A 147 31.49 -3.23 15.08
CA THR A 147 32.23 -3.30 13.83
C THR A 147 31.52 -2.49 12.73
N TRP A 148 32.30 -1.70 12.00
CA TRP A 148 31.89 -1.04 10.77
C TRP A 148 32.59 -1.70 9.60
N GLU A 149 31.83 -2.17 8.64
CA GLU A 149 32.33 -2.92 7.49
C GLU A 149 31.65 -2.41 6.21
N LEU A 150 32.47 -2.10 5.19
CA LEU A 150 31.95 -1.77 3.86
C LEU A 150 31.48 -3.05 3.16
N ASP A 151 30.28 -3.04 2.60
CA ASP A 151 29.76 -4.18 1.87
C ASP A 151 30.53 -4.40 0.58
N SER A 152 30.88 -5.64 0.28
CA SER A 152 31.62 -6.01 -0.92
C SER A 152 30.75 -6.18 -2.17
N ILE A 153 29.45 -6.33 -1.99
CA ILE A 153 28.46 -6.50 -3.08
C ILE A 153 27.79 -5.16 -3.37
N TYR A 154 27.23 -4.52 -2.34
CA TYR A 154 26.51 -3.26 -2.43
C TYR A 154 27.44 -2.13 -1.93
N LEU A 155 28.25 -1.59 -2.83
CA LEU A 155 29.32 -0.65 -2.49
C LEU A 155 28.85 0.67 -1.87
N GLN A 156 27.55 0.95 -1.89
CA GLN A 156 26.89 2.08 -1.22
C GLN A 156 26.45 1.77 0.21
N ASP A 157 26.71 0.56 0.70
CA ASP A 157 26.25 0.06 1.98
C ASP A 157 27.35 -0.13 3.00
N ILE A 158 27.01 0.12 4.26
CA ILE A 158 27.84 -0.04 5.44
C ILE A 158 27.14 -0.99 6.39
N ILE A 159 27.76 -2.11 6.73
CA ILE A 159 27.22 -3.06 7.71
C ILE A 159 27.79 -2.72 9.07
N ILE A 160 26.93 -2.53 10.05
CA ILE A 160 27.31 -2.20 11.43
C ILE A 160 26.77 -3.30 12.34
N THR A 161 27.67 -4.03 13.00
CA THR A 161 27.29 -5.06 13.97
C THR A 161 27.68 -4.59 15.37
N GLN A 162 26.70 -4.52 16.27
CA GLN A 162 26.90 -4.21 17.67
C GLN A 162 26.83 -5.49 18.49
N THR A 163 27.81 -5.70 19.36
CA THR A 163 27.83 -6.75 20.40
C THR A 163 27.97 -6.09 21.76
N ILE A 164 27.03 -6.33 22.66
CA ILE A 164 26.90 -5.64 23.91
C ILE A 164 26.93 -6.66 25.06
N ASP A 165 27.92 -6.54 25.93
CA ASP A 165 28.05 -7.32 27.17
C ASP A 165 27.45 -6.51 28.31
N ILE A 166 26.39 -7.00 28.96
CA ILE A 166 25.64 -6.29 29.99
C ILE A 166 26.25 -6.48 31.38
N LYS A 167 26.45 -5.38 32.11
CA LYS A 167 27.06 -5.36 33.43
C LYS A 167 26.07 -5.16 34.59
N GLN A 168 24.85 -4.72 34.29
CA GLN A 168 23.80 -4.45 35.30
C GLN A 168 22.43 -4.88 34.78
N ASP A 169 21.60 -5.43 35.67
CA ASP A 169 20.20 -5.76 35.35
C ASP A 169 19.41 -4.47 35.10
N ALA A 170 18.80 -4.34 33.95
CA ALA A 170 17.92 -3.21 33.58
C ALA A 170 17.12 -3.49 32.32
N TYR A 171 16.29 -2.54 31.92
CA TYR A 171 15.66 -2.49 30.61
C TYR A 171 16.53 -1.64 29.68
N TYR A 172 16.91 -2.19 28.54
CA TYR A 172 17.79 -1.54 27.57
C TYR A 172 17.14 -1.45 26.20
N SER A 173 17.47 -0.39 25.48
CA SER A 173 17.21 -0.25 24.05
C SER A 173 18.42 0.45 23.40
N PHE A 174 19.02 -0.15 22.39
CA PHE A 174 20.17 0.37 21.67
C PHE A 174 19.73 0.94 20.33
N ALA A 175 20.12 2.18 20.07
CA ALA A 175 19.91 2.78 18.76
C ALA A 175 20.98 2.34 17.77
N SER A 176 20.62 2.30 16.48
CA SER A 176 21.65 2.27 15.42
C SER A 176 22.56 3.50 15.57
N PRO A 177 23.89 3.40 15.36
CA PRO A 177 24.76 4.57 15.39
C PRO A 177 24.29 5.63 14.41
N THR A 178 24.36 6.89 14.78
CA THR A 178 23.96 8.00 13.91
C THR A 178 25.02 8.20 12.82
N LEU A 179 24.74 7.83 11.59
CA LEU A 179 25.67 8.02 10.47
C LEU A 179 25.78 9.51 10.11
N LEU A 180 24.64 10.18 10.01
CA LEU A 180 24.50 11.59 9.62
C LEU A 180 23.22 12.20 10.16
N VAL A 181 23.14 13.51 10.14
CA VAL A 181 21.93 14.28 10.41
C VAL A 181 21.61 15.13 9.17
N VAL A 182 20.34 15.19 8.78
CA VAL A 182 19.87 16.09 7.72
C VAL A 182 19.19 17.27 8.37
N PRO A 183 19.71 18.51 8.20
CA PRO A 183 18.99 19.70 8.65
C PRO A 183 17.61 19.80 8.01
N GLU A 184 16.62 20.31 8.75
CA GLU A 184 15.26 20.49 8.24
C GLU A 184 15.23 21.29 6.93
N ALA A 185 16.03 22.34 6.83
CA ALA A 185 16.15 23.17 5.63
C ALA A 185 16.73 22.42 4.41
N GLU A 186 17.37 21.27 4.62
CA GLU A 186 17.93 20.42 3.58
C GLU A 186 17.07 19.18 3.33
N LEU A 187 15.92 19.04 3.98
CA LEU A 187 15.05 17.89 3.75
C LEU A 187 14.42 17.95 2.37
N ALA A 188 14.70 16.91 1.56
CA ALA A 188 13.99 16.69 0.30
C ALA A 188 12.81 15.75 0.47
N TRP A 189 12.98 14.69 1.28
CA TRP A 189 11.92 13.72 1.56
C TRP A 189 12.28 12.86 2.79
N ALA A 190 11.30 12.56 3.64
CA ALA A 190 11.43 11.54 4.67
C ALA A 190 10.34 10.49 4.53
N THR A 191 10.63 9.26 4.90
CA THR A 191 9.63 8.19 4.95
C THR A 191 9.97 7.15 5.99
N VAL A 192 8.94 6.69 6.69
CA VAL A 192 8.91 5.39 7.36
C VAL A 192 7.84 4.58 6.63
N PRO A 193 8.22 3.60 5.78
CA PRO A 193 7.27 2.91 4.92
C PRO A 193 6.14 2.25 5.70
N GLY A 194 4.90 2.57 5.33
CA GLY A 194 3.70 2.13 6.04
C GLY A 194 3.14 3.14 7.04
N TYR A 195 3.90 4.19 7.39
CA TYR A 195 3.46 5.20 8.35
C TYR A 195 3.31 6.59 7.74
N PHE A 196 4.36 7.15 7.16
CA PHE A 196 4.29 8.46 6.52
C PHE A 196 5.35 8.65 5.46
N HIS A 197 5.19 9.70 4.67
CA HIS A 197 6.18 10.24 3.74
C HIS A 197 5.91 11.71 3.44
N GLY A 198 6.92 12.37 2.96
CA GLY A 198 6.83 13.75 2.50
C GLY A 198 8.00 14.62 2.90
N ASN A 199 7.85 15.88 2.60
CA ASN A 199 8.78 16.95 2.97
C ASN A 199 8.08 18.12 3.69
N HIS A 200 6.79 17.99 3.98
CA HIS A 200 6.01 18.96 4.73
C HIS A 200 5.84 18.49 6.17
N PHE A 201 6.24 19.32 7.13
CA PHE A 201 6.01 19.07 8.54
C PHE A 201 4.62 19.58 8.93
N GLY A 202 3.82 18.71 9.53
CA GLY A 202 2.57 19.12 10.14
C GLY A 202 2.85 19.94 11.41
N GLU A 203 2.28 21.14 11.51
CA GLU A 203 2.45 22.02 12.68
C GLU A 203 1.94 21.38 13.96
N ASP A 204 0.88 20.59 13.85
CA ASP A 204 0.32 19.79 14.92
C ASP A 204 0.41 18.30 14.60
N PHE A 205 0.97 17.53 15.51
CA PHE A 205 1.16 16.10 15.34
C PHE A 205 -0.16 15.35 15.09
N SER A 206 -1.21 15.70 15.83
CA SER A 206 -2.51 15.04 15.72
C SER A 206 -3.18 15.36 14.40
N THR A 207 -3.11 16.59 13.96
CA THR A 207 -3.65 17.05 12.69
C THR A 207 -2.91 16.43 11.53
N ALA A 208 -1.58 16.34 11.59
CA ALA A 208 -0.77 15.68 10.57
C ALA A 208 -1.21 14.23 10.37
N TYR A 209 -1.40 13.49 11.45
CA TYR A 209 -1.79 12.10 11.37
C TYR A 209 -3.27 11.88 11.10
N ALA A 210 -4.15 12.61 11.74
CA ALA A 210 -5.59 12.41 11.57
C ALA A 210 -6.09 12.86 10.19
N TYR A 211 -5.39 13.80 9.55
CA TYR A 211 -5.81 14.42 8.29
C TYR A 211 -4.76 14.37 7.17
N GLY A 212 -3.71 13.58 7.32
CA GLY A 212 -2.71 13.42 6.28
C GLY A 212 -1.94 14.70 5.92
N ASN A 213 -1.80 15.63 6.87
CA ASN A 213 -1.18 16.94 6.66
C ASN A 213 0.32 16.92 6.97
N GLY A 214 1.06 16.03 6.32
CA GLY A 214 2.51 15.96 6.38
C GLY A 214 3.08 14.94 7.38
N ILE A 215 4.37 15.08 7.66
CA ILE A 215 5.15 14.21 8.54
C ILE A 215 5.24 14.77 9.96
N PRO A 216 5.52 13.93 10.98
CA PRO A 216 5.67 14.40 12.35
C PRO A 216 6.85 15.35 12.51
N GLN A 217 6.63 16.47 13.17
CA GLN A 217 7.68 17.45 13.51
C GLN A 217 8.49 17.05 14.73
N ARG A 218 8.08 16.02 15.45
CA ARG A 218 8.76 15.49 16.63
C ARG A 218 9.09 14.02 16.50
N PRO A 219 10.05 13.52 17.31
CA PRO A 219 10.40 12.10 17.31
C PRO A 219 9.20 11.21 17.64
N VAL A 220 9.00 10.20 16.80
CA VAL A 220 8.06 9.11 17.04
C VAL A 220 8.74 7.83 16.63
N VAL A 221 8.72 6.84 17.51
CA VAL A 221 9.20 5.50 17.20
C VAL A 221 8.01 4.64 16.80
N PHE A 222 8.09 4.05 15.62
CA PHE A 222 7.05 3.20 15.05
C PHE A 222 7.39 1.72 15.18
N SER A 223 6.35 0.91 15.31
CA SER A 223 6.47 -0.54 15.41
C SER A 223 6.76 -1.19 14.06
N GLU A 224 7.65 -2.17 14.05
CA GLU A 224 7.86 -3.04 12.88
C GLU A 224 6.61 -3.75 12.38
N THR A 225 5.63 -3.98 13.27
CA THR A 225 4.46 -4.83 12.98
C THR A 225 3.60 -4.31 11.85
N THR A 226 3.58 -3.01 11.68
CA THR A 226 2.79 -2.32 10.65
C THR A 226 3.64 -1.51 9.66
N ALA A 227 4.97 -1.48 9.86
CA ALA A 227 5.88 -0.99 8.83
C ALA A 227 5.88 -1.96 7.64
N SER A 228 5.67 -1.47 6.44
CA SER A 228 5.62 -2.30 5.24
C SER A 228 7.01 -2.75 4.78
N THR A 229 8.00 -1.89 4.92
CA THR A 229 9.42 -2.14 4.71
C THR A 229 10.18 -1.56 5.90
N LEU A 230 11.05 -2.35 6.52
CA LEU A 230 11.70 -1.99 7.79
C LEU A 230 12.88 -1.04 7.58
N SER A 231 12.66 0.06 6.88
CA SER A 231 13.73 0.99 6.55
C SER A 231 13.26 2.43 6.60
N PRO A 232 13.48 3.15 7.71
CA PRO A 232 13.36 4.60 7.72
C PRO A 232 14.39 5.22 6.78
N MET A 233 13.98 6.24 6.03
CA MET A 233 14.80 6.91 5.01
C MET A 233 14.67 8.43 5.12
N VAL A 234 15.77 9.14 4.85
CA VAL A 234 15.80 10.59 4.75
C VAL A 234 16.61 10.98 3.51
N ALA A 235 15.98 11.72 2.60
CA ALA A 235 16.61 12.29 1.42
C ALA A 235 16.93 13.76 1.63
N SER A 236 18.12 14.19 1.17
CA SER A 236 18.58 15.57 1.28
C SER A 236 18.55 16.29 -0.06
N THR A 237 18.30 17.62 -0.03
CA THR A 237 18.46 18.52 -1.17
C THR A 237 19.88 18.58 -1.72
N GLN A 238 20.89 18.10 -0.97
CA GLN A 238 22.25 17.85 -1.48
C GLN A 238 22.27 16.75 -2.55
N GLY A 239 21.18 15.97 -2.66
CA GLY A 239 20.96 14.96 -3.69
C GLY A 239 21.51 13.59 -3.30
N PHE A 240 21.27 13.18 -2.06
CA PHE A 240 21.45 11.81 -1.58
C PHE A 240 20.22 11.35 -0.79
N THR A 241 20.08 10.05 -0.65
CA THR A 241 19.16 9.41 0.30
C THR A 241 19.96 8.51 1.23
N ALA A 242 19.72 8.64 2.54
CA ALA A 242 20.24 7.77 3.58
C ALA A 242 19.11 6.87 4.12
N ALA A 243 19.40 5.59 4.32
CA ALA A 243 18.48 4.61 4.89
C ALA A 243 19.17 3.82 6.00
N ALA A 244 18.44 3.53 7.08
CA ALA A 244 18.82 2.53 8.07
C ALA A 244 17.97 1.27 7.85
N ILE A 245 18.63 0.13 7.66
CA ILE A 245 18.02 -1.12 7.26
C ILE A 245 18.42 -2.18 8.29
N PRO A 246 17.50 -2.77 9.06
CA PRO A 246 17.83 -3.85 9.98
C PRO A 246 18.17 -5.11 9.21
N ASP A 247 18.95 -5.99 9.83
CA ASP A 247 19.01 -7.38 9.38
C ASP A 247 17.58 -7.95 9.41
N PRO A 248 17.10 -8.60 8.33
CA PRO A 248 15.75 -9.13 8.28
C PRO A 248 15.38 -10.08 9.41
N SER A 249 16.38 -10.75 10.02
CA SER A 249 16.19 -11.65 11.16
C SER A 249 15.85 -10.96 12.47
N LEU A 250 16.07 -9.64 12.59
CA LEU A 250 15.71 -8.86 13.78
C LEU A 250 14.20 -8.63 13.91
N ALA A 251 13.49 -8.60 12.80
CA ALA A 251 12.05 -8.52 12.81
C ALA A 251 11.48 -9.85 13.32
N ARG A 252 10.44 -9.75 14.16
CA ARG A 252 9.77 -10.98 14.60
C ARG A 252 9.02 -11.65 13.46
N ASP A 253 8.83 -12.94 13.59
CA ASP A 253 7.93 -13.73 12.75
C ASP A 253 6.48 -13.41 13.15
N PRO A 254 5.64 -12.80 12.29
CA PRO A 254 4.26 -12.46 12.63
C PRO A 254 3.37 -13.69 12.86
N TRP A 255 3.77 -14.86 12.33
CA TRP A 255 3.04 -16.10 12.54
C TRP A 255 3.99 -17.23 12.96
N ARG A 256 4.23 -17.35 14.22
CA ARG A 256 5.13 -18.33 14.81
C ARG A 256 4.31 -19.46 15.46
N SER A 257 4.49 -20.69 14.95
CA SER A 257 3.97 -21.91 15.60
C SER A 257 2.52 -21.81 16.09
N ASP A 258 1.55 -21.69 15.22
CA ASP A 258 0.12 -21.48 15.51
C ASP A 258 -0.22 -20.18 16.25
N GLU A 259 0.75 -19.33 16.54
CA GLU A 259 0.56 -18.09 17.29
C GLU A 259 0.66 -16.88 16.35
N ASN A 260 -0.42 -16.08 16.30
CA ASN A 260 -0.36 -14.75 15.70
C ASN A 260 0.24 -13.78 16.73
N THR A 261 1.44 -13.26 16.42
CA THR A 261 2.17 -12.30 17.28
C THR A 261 2.18 -10.90 16.70
N HIS A 262 1.28 -10.59 15.79
CA HIS A 262 1.27 -9.33 15.05
C HIS A 262 1.12 -8.07 15.90
N ASP A 263 0.60 -8.18 17.10
CA ASP A 263 0.46 -7.12 18.09
C ASP A 263 1.70 -6.88 18.97
N ARG A 264 2.73 -7.76 18.87
CA ARG A 264 4.01 -7.64 19.60
C ARG A 264 5.07 -7.09 18.66
N TRP A 265 6.09 -6.43 19.18
CA TRP A 265 7.19 -5.88 18.39
C TRP A 265 8.54 -5.97 19.11
N GLN A 266 9.62 -6.03 18.32
CA GLN A 266 11.00 -6.16 18.80
C GLN A 266 11.88 -5.01 18.30
N LEU A 267 11.49 -4.38 17.18
CA LEU A 267 12.24 -3.36 16.49
C LEU A 267 11.42 -2.07 16.39
N GLY A 268 12.04 -0.96 16.77
CA GLY A 268 11.49 0.39 16.61
C GLY A 268 12.15 1.09 15.43
N LEU A 269 11.36 1.87 14.68
CA LEU A 269 11.81 2.63 13.51
C LEU A 269 11.47 4.10 13.67
N SER A 270 12.38 5.01 13.31
CA SER A 270 12.12 6.45 13.32
C SER A 270 12.90 7.16 12.22
N HIS A 271 12.32 8.25 11.71
CA HIS A 271 13.01 9.18 10.82
C HIS A 271 13.84 10.23 11.59
N MET A 272 13.68 10.26 12.90
CA MET A 272 14.35 11.19 13.80
C MET A 272 15.03 10.46 14.94
N ARG A 273 16.09 11.03 15.42
CA ARG A 273 16.66 10.71 16.74
C ARG A 273 15.70 11.23 17.83
N ARG A 274 15.88 10.76 19.05
CA ARG A 274 15.07 11.17 20.19
C ARG A 274 15.13 12.68 20.53
N ASP A 275 16.19 13.35 20.09
CA ASP A 275 16.37 14.79 20.24
C ASP A 275 15.71 15.63 19.12
N GLY A 276 15.02 14.99 18.18
CA GLY A 276 14.32 15.65 17.08
C GLY A 276 15.17 15.89 15.83
N GLN A 277 16.42 15.45 15.81
CA GLN A 277 17.26 15.57 14.61
C GLN A 277 16.87 14.51 13.57
N LEU A 278 16.71 14.94 12.31
CA LEU A 278 16.39 14.03 11.19
C LEU A 278 17.56 13.10 10.90
N SER A 279 17.38 11.85 11.19
CA SER A 279 18.32 10.75 10.91
C SER A 279 17.55 9.43 10.90
N PRO A 280 17.71 8.59 9.88
CA PRO A 280 17.08 7.26 9.90
C PRO A 280 17.66 6.45 11.06
N THR A 281 16.78 6.04 11.99
CA THR A 281 17.19 5.44 13.27
C THR A 281 16.39 4.16 13.53
N LEU A 282 17.08 3.14 14.01
CA LEU A 282 16.51 1.87 14.45
C LEU A 282 16.79 1.70 15.95
N TYR A 283 15.85 1.09 16.69
CA TYR A 283 15.99 0.77 18.10
C TYR A 283 15.77 -0.72 18.34
N TYR A 284 16.75 -1.39 18.97
CA TYR A 284 16.66 -2.81 19.28
C TYR A 284 17.34 -3.12 20.62
N PRO A 285 16.70 -3.94 21.50
CA PRO A 285 15.27 -4.24 21.47
C PRO A 285 14.44 -3.00 21.82
N VAL A 286 13.11 -3.10 21.72
CA VAL A 286 12.20 -1.99 22.06
C VAL A 286 12.07 -1.86 23.57
N LEU A 287 12.35 -0.68 24.12
CA LEU A 287 12.29 -0.40 25.55
C LEU A 287 10.89 -0.66 26.13
N GLY A 288 10.83 -1.45 27.20
CA GLY A 288 9.57 -1.84 27.84
C GLY A 288 8.96 -3.14 27.33
N GLU A 289 9.37 -3.60 26.13
CA GLU A 289 8.99 -4.92 25.62
C GLU A 289 9.84 -6.04 26.23
N THR A 290 9.39 -7.29 26.06
CA THR A 290 9.97 -8.46 26.74
C THR A 290 11.47 -8.60 26.56
N LEU A 291 11.99 -8.39 25.34
CA LEU A 291 13.41 -8.54 25.07
C LEU A 291 14.30 -7.43 25.66
N SER A 292 13.72 -6.33 26.11
CA SER A 292 14.48 -5.22 26.69
C SER A 292 14.90 -5.47 28.14
N ALA A 293 14.27 -6.41 28.85
CA ALA A 293 14.64 -6.81 30.21
C ALA A 293 15.86 -7.73 30.17
N ILE A 294 17.07 -7.16 30.28
CA ILE A 294 18.34 -7.85 30.09
C ILE A 294 19.10 -7.94 31.43
N LYS A 295 19.68 -9.07 31.73
CA LYS A 295 20.37 -9.34 32.98
C LYS A 295 21.86 -9.13 32.83
N LYS A 296 22.50 -8.86 33.97
CA LYS A 296 23.96 -8.85 34.08
C LYS A 296 24.57 -10.18 33.63
N GLY A 297 25.53 -10.10 32.72
CA GLY A 297 26.19 -11.27 32.12
C GLY A 297 25.55 -11.74 30.80
N ASP A 298 24.37 -11.23 30.43
CA ASP A 298 23.80 -11.50 29.12
C ASP A 298 24.56 -10.72 28.04
N GLN A 299 24.58 -11.28 26.85
CA GLN A 299 25.13 -10.65 25.66
C GLN A 299 24.03 -10.45 24.63
N LEU A 300 23.95 -9.24 24.07
CA LEU A 300 23.09 -8.90 22.94
C LEU A 300 23.93 -8.66 21.70
N SER A 301 23.51 -9.17 20.55
CA SER A 301 24.17 -8.87 19.28
C SER A 301 23.13 -8.64 18.18
N PHE A 302 23.32 -7.58 17.38
CA PHE A 302 22.48 -7.28 16.25
C PHE A 302 23.24 -6.51 15.17
N SER A 303 22.76 -6.62 13.92
CA SER A 303 23.36 -5.93 12.78
C SER A 303 22.34 -5.00 12.13
N VAL A 304 22.83 -3.83 11.72
CA VAL A 304 22.09 -2.87 10.92
C VAL A 304 22.93 -2.50 9.70
N ARG A 305 22.27 -2.17 8.61
CA ARG A 305 22.88 -1.69 7.40
C ARG A 305 22.53 -0.23 7.21
N PHE A 306 23.47 0.61 6.88
CA PHE A 306 23.23 1.94 6.33
C PHE A 306 23.49 1.94 4.84
N SER A 307 22.57 2.46 4.06
CA SER A 307 22.78 2.74 2.65
C SER A 307 22.79 4.24 2.39
N LEU A 308 23.76 4.71 1.59
CA LEU A 308 23.89 6.11 1.21
C LEU A 308 24.05 6.20 -0.31
N GLN A 309 23.06 6.74 -1.00
CA GLN A 309 22.98 6.73 -2.47
C GLN A 309 22.69 8.12 -3.05
N ASP A 310 23.22 8.40 -4.25
CA ASP A 310 22.91 9.59 -5.06
C ASP A 310 21.59 9.48 -5.81
N LYS A 311 20.58 8.92 -5.16
CA LYS A 311 19.26 8.60 -5.72
C LYS A 311 18.15 9.12 -4.81
N ASP A 312 16.93 9.15 -5.36
CA ASP A 312 15.74 9.48 -4.60
C ASP A 312 15.32 8.35 -3.65
N TRP A 313 14.37 8.66 -2.76
CA TRP A 313 13.85 7.72 -1.77
C TRP A 313 13.22 6.46 -2.39
N PHE A 314 12.57 6.58 -3.57
CA PHE A 314 11.93 5.43 -4.20
C PHE A 314 12.94 4.47 -4.82
N SER A 315 14.04 4.98 -5.37
CA SER A 315 15.18 4.18 -5.82
C SER A 315 15.89 3.49 -4.64
N MET A 316 16.01 4.19 -3.50
CA MET A 316 16.51 3.59 -2.25
C MET A 316 15.58 2.47 -1.77
N LEU A 317 14.26 2.69 -1.79
CA LEU A 317 13.26 1.69 -1.42
C LEU A 317 13.37 0.45 -2.31
N ASN A 318 13.55 0.61 -3.62
CA ASN A 318 13.76 -0.51 -4.54
C ASN A 318 15.02 -1.32 -4.17
N HIS A 319 16.13 -0.66 -3.80
CA HIS A 319 17.34 -1.33 -3.31
C HIS A 319 17.04 -2.18 -2.06
N VAL A 320 16.38 -1.60 -1.07
CA VAL A 320 16.00 -2.32 0.16
C VAL A 320 15.13 -3.53 -0.15
N ILE A 321 14.12 -3.36 -1.00
CA ILE A 321 13.14 -4.41 -1.31
C ILE A 321 13.75 -5.56 -2.11
N TYR A 322 14.59 -5.25 -3.11
CA TYR A 322 15.14 -6.28 -3.99
C TYR A 322 16.47 -6.85 -3.49
N ASP A 323 17.39 -5.99 -3.13
CA ASP A 323 18.75 -6.41 -2.82
C ASP A 323 18.90 -6.94 -1.39
N ILE A 324 18.08 -6.43 -0.44
CA ILE A 324 18.16 -6.83 0.97
C ILE A 324 17.04 -7.78 1.37
N TYR A 325 15.77 -7.51 0.94
CA TYR A 325 14.62 -8.35 1.29
C TYR A 325 14.27 -9.40 0.22
N GLU A 326 15.00 -9.45 -0.90
CA GLU A 326 14.85 -10.47 -1.95
C GLU A 326 13.38 -10.67 -2.39
N PHE A 327 12.62 -9.58 -2.54
CA PHE A 327 11.18 -9.63 -2.78
C PHE A 327 10.82 -10.39 -4.06
N ASP A 328 11.68 -10.36 -5.07
CA ASP A 328 11.48 -11.14 -6.30
C ASP A 328 11.52 -12.66 -6.06
N HIS A 329 12.26 -13.13 -5.05
CA HIS A 329 12.21 -14.52 -4.61
C HIS A 329 10.83 -14.86 -4.04
N SER A 330 10.27 -14.00 -3.18
CA SER A 330 8.92 -14.16 -2.64
C SER A 330 7.86 -14.26 -3.75
N VAL A 331 7.97 -13.45 -4.81
CA VAL A 331 7.06 -13.51 -5.97
C VAL A 331 7.18 -14.84 -6.71
N LYS A 332 8.40 -15.36 -6.88
CA LYS A 332 8.65 -16.63 -7.56
C LYS A 332 8.10 -17.88 -6.83
N LEU A 333 7.92 -17.78 -5.50
CA LEU A 333 7.31 -18.85 -4.70
C LEU A 333 5.78 -18.91 -4.85
N ARG A 334 5.12 -17.81 -5.26
CA ARG A 334 3.67 -17.72 -5.32
C ARG A 334 3.07 -18.69 -6.34
N GLN A 335 2.04 -19.40 -5.91
CA GLN A 335 1.28 -20.35 -6.73
C GLN A 335 -0.19 -20.33 -6.33
N ASN A 336 -1.08 -20.54 -7.30
CA ASN A 336 -2.50 -20.70 -7.06
C ASN A 336 -2.90 -22.20 -7.07
N LYS A 337 -3.74 -22.61 -6.11
CA LYS A 337 -4.46 -23.91 -6.19
C LYS A 337 -5.74 -23.80 -7.01
N GLN A 338 -6.22 -22.59 -7.22
CA GLN A 338 -7.41 -22.27 -8.00
C GLN A 338 -7.13 -20.98 -8.77
N SER A 339 -7.39 -20.97 -10.07
CA SER A 339 -7.18 -19.77 -10.88
C SER A 339 -8.13 -18.64 -10.47
N LEU A 340 -7.71 -17.39 -10.66
CA LEU A 340 -8.52 -16.21 -10.40
C LEU A 340 -9.78 -16.21 -11.27
N SER A 341 -9.66 -16.64 -12.51
CA SER A 341 -10.80 -16.77 -13.44
C SER A 341 -11.85 -17.74 -12.90
N LYS A 342 -11.42 -18.89 -12.36
CA LYS A 342 -12.33 -19.85 -11.72
C LYS A 342 -12.98 -19.29 -10.46
N ARG A 343 -12.27 -18.47 -9.71
CA ARG A 343 -12.83 -17.80 -8.53
C ARG A 343 -13.99 -16.86 -8.89
N ILE A 344 -13.89 -16.12 -10.03
CA ILE A 344 -15.02 -15.28 -10.51
C ILE A 344 -16.27 -16.13 -10.70
N GLU A 345 -16.16 -17.29 -11.35
CA GLU A 345 -17.31 -18.17 -11.57
C GLU A 345 -17.91 -18.70 -10.25
N ILE A 346 -17.07 -19.09 -9.31
CA ILE A 346 -17.54 -19.60 -8.01
C ILE A 346 -18.21 -18.46 -7.21
N MET A 347 -17.61 -17.26 -7.21
CA MET A 347 -18.20 -16.09 -6.55
C MET A 347 -19.50 -15.63 -7.20
N HIS A 348 -19.69 -15.84 -8.52
CA HIS A 348 -20.99 -15.63 -9.15
C HIS A 348 -22.06 -16.50 -8.49
N GLY A 349 -21.82 -17.81 -8.32
CA GLY A 349 -22.74 -18.71 -7.61
C GLY A 349 -22.95 -18.30 -6.14
N TYR A 350 -21.90 -17.86 -5.44
CA TYR A 350 -21.98 -17.36 -4.06
C TYR A 350 -22.90 -16.13 -3.96
N LEU A 351 -22.87 -15.22 -4.94
CA LEU A 351 -23.63 -13.97 -4.95
C LEU A 351 -25.08 -14.14 -5.40
N THR A 352 -25.38 -15.14 -6.20
CA THR A 352 -26.72 -15.46 -6.67
C THR A 352 -27.49 -16.41 -5.75
N GLU A 353 -26.78 -17.15 -4.87
CA GLU A 353 -27.44 -18.00 -3.86
C GLU A 353 -27.86 -17.17 -2.64
N PRO A 354 -29.19 -17.10 -2.31
CA PRO A 354 -29.69 -16.25 -1.23
C PRO A 354 -29.06 -16.51 0.15
N THR A 355 -28.75 -17.77 0.45
CA THR A 355 -28.20 -18.16 1.76
C THR A 355 -26.76 -17.72 1.98
N THR A 356 -26.01 -17.50 0.92
CA THR A 356 -24.62 -17.07 0.98
C THR A 356 -24.44 -15.59 0.70
N SER A 357 -25.21 -15.05 -0.24
CA SER A 357 -25.17 -13.62 -0.60
C SER A 357 -25.72 -12.72 0.50
N LEU A 358 -26.67 -13.24 1.31
CA LEU A 358 -27.41 -12.48 2.32
C LEU A 358 -28.04 -11.20 1.72
N TRP A 359 -28.50 -11.31 0.49
CA TRP A 359 -29.19 -10.22 -0.20
C TRP A 359 -30.50 -9.91 0.49
N ARG A 360 -30.83 -8.64 0.69
CA ARG A 360 -32.06 -8.13 1.29
C ARG A 360 -32.65 -7.06 0.42
N VAL A 361 -33.99 -7.03 0.36
CA VAL A 361 -34.77 -5.95 -0.28
C VAL A 361 -35.70 -5.38 0.79
N GLU A 362 -35.67 -4.06 0.95
CA GLU A 362 -36.46 -3.33 1.94
C GLU A 362 -37.12 -2.10 1.31
N GLU A 363 -38.20 -1.62 1.92
CA GLU A 363 -38.86 -0.40 1.50
C GLU A 363 -38.24 0.83 2.18
N PHE A 364 -37.85 1.81 1.37
CA PHE A 364 -37.39 3.12 1.81
C PHE A 364 -38.00 4.22 0.95
N GLN A 365 -38.76 5.15 1.58
CA GLN A 365 -39.43 6.28 0.92
C GLN A 365 -40.24 5.88 -0.32
N GLY A 366 -41.00 4.77 -0.22
CA GLY A 366 -41.84 4.26 -1.29
C GLY A 366 -41.15 3.56 -2.44
N LYS A 367 -39.82 3.34 -2.35
CA LYS A 367 -39.03 2.56 -3.31
C LYS A 367 -38.51 1.30 -2.63
N GLN A 368 -38.41 0.20 -3.40
CA GLN A 368 -37.69 -0.99 -2.95
C GLN A 368 -36.19 -0.78 -3.18
N ILE A 369 -35.40 -0.86 -2.12
CA ILE A 369 -33.93 -0.77 -2.13
C ILE A 369 -33.32 -2.13 -1.79
N GLY A 370 -32.22 -2.51 -2.43
CA GLY A 370 -31.57 -3.80 -2.20
C GLY A 370 -30.09 -3.68 -1.95
N ALA A 371 -29.63 -4.42 -0.94
CA ALA A 371 -28.22 -4.56 -0.62
C ALA A 371 -27.95 -5.84 0.19
N GLN A 372 -26.69 -6.20 0.31
CA GLN A 372 -26.28 -7.32 1.15
C GLN A 372 -26.23 -6.92 2.63
N ALA A 373 -26.52 -7.87 3.52
CA ALA A 373 -26.34 -7.68 4.94
C ALA A 373 -24.88 -7.32 5.26
N TYR A 374 -24.69 -6.33 6.13
CA TYR A 374 -23.39 -5.96 6.67
C TYR A 374 -23.39 -6.27 8.17
N LEU A 375 -22.60 -7.28 8.56
CA LEU A 375 -22.56 -7.79 9.93
C LEU A 375 -21.38 -7.27 10.75
N GLY A 376 -20.61 -6.32 10.17
CA GLY A 376 -19.52 -5.60 10.85
C GLY A 376 -20.05 -4.51 11.79
N GLY A 377 -19.13 -3.79 12.41
CA GLY A 377 -19.46 -2.65 13.28
C GLY A 377 -19.86 -1.43 12.46
N VAL A 378 -21.01 -0.85 12.76
CA VAL A 378 -21.46 0.45 12.23
C VAL A 378 -22.13 1.20 13.38
N VAL A 379 -21.86 2.48 13.52
CA VAL A 379 -22.46 3.29 14.60
C VAL A 379 -23.97 3.31 14.49
N GLY A 380 -24.65 3.00 15.60
CA GLY A 380 -26.11 2.94 15.67
C GLY A 380 -26.74 1.69 15.06
N ALA A 381 -25.93 0.73 14.56
CA ALA A 381 -26.41 -0.53 14.05
C ALA A 381 -26.50 -1.60 15.15
N ASP A 382 -27.52 -2.43 15.06
CA ASP A 382 -27.68 -3.66 15.86
C ASP A 382 -27.63 -4.87 14.92
N LYS A 383 -26.52 -5.01 14.18
CA LYS A 383 -26.28 -6.02 13.13
C LYS A 383 -27.37 -6.04 12.03
N ASP A 384 -28.02 -4.91 11.83
CA ASP A 384 -29.10 -4.72 10.87
C ASP A 384 -28.70 -3.89 9.65
N ALA A 385 -27.42 -3.52 9.54
CA ALA A 385 -26.91 -2.72 8.45
C ALA A 385 -26.92 -3.48 7.10
N MET A 386 -27.17 -2.76 6.03
CA MET A 386 -27.10 -3.21 4.64
C MET A 386 -26.12 -2.32 3.87
N LYS A 387 -25.34 -2.93 2.96
CA LYS A 387 -24.40 -2.21 2.11
C LYS A 387 -24.18 -2.93 0.79
N ASN A 388 -24.08 -2.20 -0.29
CA ASN A 388 -23.48 -2.65 -1.53
C ASN A 388 -22.02 -2.21 -1.59
N ALA A 389 -21.23 -2.92 -2.39
CA ALA A 389 -19.80 -2.63 -2.57
C ALA A 389 -19.52 -2.05 -3.96
N ASP A 390 -19.17 -2.87 -4.88
CA ASP A 390 -18.64 -2.52 -6.19
C ASP A 390 -19.72 -2.54 -7.26
N TYR A 391 -20.32 -1.40 -7.55
CA TYR A 391 -21.37 -1.26 -8.57
C TYR A 391 -20.83 -1.52 -9.98
N GLY A 392 -19.57 -1.15 -10.25
CA GLY A 392 -18.93 -1.48 -11.51
C GLY A 392 -18.83 -2.99 -11.75
N ALA A 393 -18.44 -3.76 -10.73
CA ALA A 393 -18.38 -5.22 -10.81
C ALA A 393 -19.77 -5.85 -10.91
N MET A 394 -20.79 -5.29 -10.22
CA MET A 394 -22.18 -5.77 -10.29
C MET A 394 -22.71 -5.69 -11.72
N TRP A 395 -22.62 -4.53 -12.37
CA TRP A 395 -23.10 -4.31 -13.74
C TRP A 395 -22.26 -5.07 -14.75
N MET A 396 -20.94 -5.09 -14.59
CA MET A 396 -20.04 -5.86 -15.44
C MET A 396 -20.37 -7.35 -15.42
N LEU A 397 -20.55 -7.94 -14.24
CA LEU A 397 -20.87 -9.37 -14.10
C LEU A 397 -22.20 -9.71 -14.76
N ALA A 398 -23.24 -8.92 -14.52
CA ALA A 398 -24.54 -9.08 -15.12
C ALA A 398 -24.48 -8.95 -16.66
N TYR A 399 -23.75 -7.98 -17.18
CA TYR A 399 -23.53 -7.80 -18.62
C TYR A 399 -22.76 -8.97 -19.24
N ALA A 400 -21.68 -9.40 -18.62
CA ALA A 400 -20.82 -10.45 -19.17
C ALA A 400 -21.45 -11.85 -19.10
N THR A 401 -22.24 -12.13 -18.04
CA THR A 401 -22.96 -13.41 -17.89
C THR A 401 -24.30 -13.44 -18.59
N GLY A 402 -24.99 -12.32 -18.68
CA GLY A 402 -26.38 -12.24 -19.10
C GLY A 402 -27.33 -12.91 -18.11
N ASP A 403 -26.95 -13.03 -16.84
CA ASP A 403 -27.70 -13.73 -15.80
C ASP A 403 -29.03 -13.02 -15.50
N PRO A 404 -30.21 -13.69 -15.68
CA PRO A 404 -31.52 -13.08 -15.41
C PRO A 404 -31.74 -12.67 -13.96
N GLN A 405 -31.19 -13.42 -12.99
CA GLN A 405 -31.33 -13.10 -11.57
C GLN A 405 -30.57 -11.82 -11.21
N LEU A 406 -29.34 -11.65 -11.73
CA LEU A 406 -28.61 -10.40 -11.54
C LEU A 406 -29.38 -9.22 -12.15
N ASN A 407 -29.88 -9.37 -13.37
CA ASN A 407 -30.54 -8.29 -14.12
C ASN A 407 -31.92 -7.92 -13.53
N ASN A 408 -32.67 -8.90 -13.04
CA ASN A 408 -34.08 -8.67 -12.63
C ASN A 408 -34.24 -8.52 -11.12
N ASP A 409 -33.47 -9.25 -10.31
CA ASP A 409 -33.69 -9.39 -8.87
C ASP A 409 -32.61 -8.69 -8.02
N ILE A 410 -31.51 -8.21 -8.63
CA ILE A 410 -30.41 -7.57 -7.91
C ILE A 410 -30.19 -6.12 -8.39
N LEU A 411 -29.87 -5.92 -9.67
CA LEU A 411 -29.48 -4.60 -10.17
C LEU A 411 -30.53 -3.51 -9.98
N PRO A 412 -31.84 -3.73 -10.22
CA PRO A 412 -32.85 -2.67 -10.04
C PRO A 412 -32.94 -2.17 -8.60
N TYR A 413 -32.82 -3.06 -7.64
CA TYR A 413 -32.86 -2.71 -6.22
C TYR A 413 -31.54 -2.10 -5.74
N ALA A 414 -30.39 -2.55 -6.27
CA ALA A 414 -29.10 -1.93 -6.03
C ALA A 414 -29.05 -0.50 -6.58
N LEU A 415 -29.62 -0.26 -7.76
CA LEU A 415 -29.75 1.09 -8.32
C LEU A 415 -30.57 1.99 -7.40
N ASN A 416 -31.73 1.54 -6.95
CA ASN A 416 -32.58 2.28 -6.01
C ASN A 416 -31.83 2.58 -4.70
N PHE A 417 -31.03 1.62 -4.20
CA PHE A 417 -30.19 1.81 -3.02
C PHE A 417 -29.16 2.93 -3.25
N LYS A 418 -28.51 2.96 -4.41
CA LYS A 418 -27.54 4.01 -4.77
C LYS A 418 -28.21 5.38 -4.87
N LEU A 419 -29.36 5.48 -5.52
CA LEU A 419 -30.12 6.72 -5.63
C LEU A 419 -30.54 7.25 -4.25
N ALA A 420 -30.93 6.35 -3.33
CA ALA A 420 -31.35 6.71 -1.97
C ALA A 420 -30.21 7.22 -1.08
N GLN A 421 -28.96 6.99 -1.45
CA GLN A 421 -27.79 7.50 -0.71
C GLN A 421 -27.52 9.00 -0.91
N GLN A 422 -28.21 9.66 -1.85
CA GLN A 422 -27.98 11.07 -2.18
C GLN A 422 -29.13 11.98 -1.71
N GLN A 423 -28.80 13.12 -1.12
CA GLN A 423 -29.76 14.14 -0.78
C GLN A 423 -30.23 14.89 -2.03
N VAL A 424 -31.55 15.04 -2.14
CA VAL A 424 -32.17 15.75 -3.27
C VAL A 424 -32.92 17.00 -2.82
N GLU A 425 -33.17 17.15 -1.52
CA GLU A 425 -33.90 18.30 -0.96
C GLU A 425 -33.07 19.57 -1.10
N GLU A 426 -33.77 20.70 -1.27
CA GLU A 426 -33.13 22.00 -1.40
C GLU A 426 -32.34 22.38 -0.13
N GLY A 427 -31.15 22.91 -0.32
CA GLY A 427 -30.28 23.35 0.78
C GLY A 427 -28.81 23.22 0.50
N PHE A 428 -27.98 23.46 1.52
CA PHE A 428 -26.53 23.43 1.44
C PHE A 428 -26.01 22.07 0.95
N PHE A 429 -26.63 20.99 1.41
CA PHE A 429 -26.23 19.61 1.10
C PHE A 429 -26.97 18.96 -0.09
N LYS A 430 -27.74 19.72 -0.89
CA LYS A 430 -28.37 19.15 -2.09
C LYS A 430 -27.33 18.59 -3.03
N GLY A 431 -27.40 17.30 -3.34
CA GLY A 431 -26.44 16.54 -4.12
C GLY A 431 -25.41 15.78 -3.28
N ALA A 432 -25.31 16.02 -1.98
CA ALA A 432 -24.38 15.34 -1.10
C ALA A 432 -24.79 13.88 -0.83
N ALA A 433 -23.81 13.02 -0.57
CA ALA A 433 -24.06 11.70 -0.02
C ALA A 433 -24.56 11.79 1.44
N ILE A 434 -25.47 10.90 1.81
CA ILE A 434 -25.94 10.75 3.19
C ILE A 434 -25.04 9.77 3.95
N GLY A 435 -24.79 8.60 3.37
CA GLY A 435 -23.96 7.56 3.97
C GLY A 435 -23.97 6.29 3.14
N GLN A 436 -23.04 5.38 3.46
CA GLN A 436 -22.88 4.12 2.71
C GLN A 436 -23.77 2.99 3.24
N TYR A 437 -24.16 3.06 4.51
CA TYR A 437 -24.88 2.00 5.21
C TYR A 437 -26.33 2.37 5.42
N TYR A 438 -27.24 1.44 5.13
CA TYR A 438 -28.64 1.55 5.49
C TYR A 438 -28.91 0.72 6.73
N LEU A 439 -29.51 1.32 7.75
CA LEU A 439 -29.93 0.66 8.99
C LEU A 439 -31.42 0.30 8.89
N SER A 440 -31.70 -1.00 8.83
CA SER A 440 -33.07 -1.53 8.62
C SER A 440 -34.05 -1.16 9.72
N LYS A 441 -33.61 -1.13 10.99
CA LYS A 441 -34.47 -0.81 12.14
C LYS A 441 -34.78 0.69 12.24
N SER A 442 -33.78 1.53 12.08
CA SER A 442 -33.93 3.00 12.13
C SER A 442 -34.35 3.62 10.82
N LYS A 443 -34.38 2.85 9.73
CA LYS A 443 -34.73 3.25 8.36
C LYS A 443 -34.00 4.51 7.90
N LYS A 444 -32.68 4.55 8.12
CA LYS A 444 -31.82 5.68 7.72
C LYS A 444 -30.50 5.23 7.13
N PHE A 445 -29.93 6.06 6.27
CA PHE A 445 -28.56 5.92 5.83
C PHE A 445 -27.59 6.58 6.83
N VAL A 446 -26.47 5.94 7.09
CA VAL A 446 -25.42 6.44 7.99
C VAL A 446 -24.04 6.12 7.40
N GLU A 447 -23.03 6.84 7.87
CA GLU A 447 -21.65 6.45 7.66
C GLU A 447 -21.14 5.57 8.80
N GLU A 448 -20.01 4.92 8.61
CA GLU A 448 -19.43 3.92 9.52
C GLU A 448 -19.29 4.46 10.96
N TRP A 449 -18.95 5.72 11.09
CA TRP A 449 -18.67 6.42 12.35
C TRP A 449 -19.75 7.45 12.74
N GLY A 450 -20.97 7.29 12.21
CA GLY A 450 -22.09 8.13 12.56
C GLY A 450 -22.53 9.12 11.48
N ASP A 451 -23.06 10.24 11.91
CA ASP A 451 -23.59 11.25 11.00
C ASP A 451 -22.48 11.94 10.16
N MET A 452 -22.91 12.52 9.07
CA MET A 452 -22.15 13.20 8.04
C MET A 452 -21.12 14.22 8.62
N VAL A 453 -19.89 13.82 8.78
CA VAL A 453 -18.77 14.71 9.16
C VAL A 453 -18.00 15.16 7.92
N GLU A 454 -17.81 14.28 6.95
CA GLU A 454 -17.04 14.53 5.73
C GLU A 454 -17.85 14.20 4.46
N PRO A 455 -18.93 14.94 4.20
CA PRO A 455 -19.81 14.62 3.07
C PRO A 455 -19.14 14.77 1.71
N ILE A 456 -18.00 15.48 1.62
CA ILE A 456 -17.26 15.67 0.38
C ILE A 456 -16.71 14.36 -0.16
N ALA A 457 -16.06 13.54 0.70
CA ALA A 457 -15.49 12.26 0.30
C ALA A 457 -16.58 11.28 -0.15
N LEU A 458 -17.67 11.20 0.58
CA LEU A 458 -18.78 10.34 0.25
C LEU A 458 -19.49 10.79 -1.04
N THR A 459 -19.54 12.09 -1.32
CA THR A 459 -20.19 12.63 -2.52
C THR A 459 -19.43 12.23 -3.77
N TYR A 460 -18.12 12.43 -3.84
CA TYR A 460 -17.42 11.99 -5.05
C TYR A 460 -17.42 10.46 -5.18
N TYR A 461 -17.50 9.70 -4.08
CA TYR A 461 -17.63 8.25 -4.13
C TYR A 461 -18.93 7.78 -4.79
N ILE A 462 -20.06 8.33 -4.41
CA ILE A 462 -21.31 7.95 -5.09
C ILE A 462 -21.32 8.37 -6.56
N MET A 463 -20.60 9.42 -6.93
CA MET A 463 -20.45 9.83 -8.33
C MET A 463 -19.64 8.81 -9.14
N LEU A 464 -18.59 8.19 -8.55
CA LEU A 464 -17.83 7.09 -9.18
C LEU A 464 -18.75 5.89 -9.46
N ASP A 465 -19.55 5.49 -8.48
CA ASP A 465 -20.51 4.39 -8.64
C ASP A 465 -21.58 4.72 -9.71
N MET A 466 -22.16 5.91 -9.64
CA MET A 466 -23.14 6.36 -10.64
C MET A 466 -22.55 6.41 -12.05
N GLY A 467 -21.29 6.85 -12.16
CA GLY A 467 -20.55 6.84 -13.41
C GLY A 467 -20.36 5.43 -13.97
N ASN A 468 -19.96 4.49 -13.11
CA ASN A 468 -19.79 3.08 -13.51
C ASN A 468 -21.12 2.45 -13.97
N ILE A 469 -22.23 2.72 -13.29
CA ILE A 469 -23.55 2.26 -13.73
C ILE A 469 -23.94 2.88 -15.09
N LEU A 470 -23.71 4.19 -15.27
CA LEU A 470 -24.06 4.93 -16.49
C LEU A 470 -23.25 4.49 -17.71
N LEU A 471 -22.10 3.85 -17.52
CA LEU A 471 -21.40 3.23 -18.66
C LEU A 471 -22.20 2.08 -19.27
N PHE A 472 -23.01 1.36 -18.48
CA PHE A 472 -23.90 0.29 -18.94
C PHE A 472 -25.32 0.80 -19.22
N GLU A 473 -25.79 1.79 -18.48
CA GLU A 473 -27.15 2.35 -18.57
C GLU A 473 -27.12 3.81 -19.06
N LYS A 474 -26.54 4.07 -20.22
CA LYS A 474 -26.25 5.41 -20.78
C LYS A 474 -27.46 6.33 -20.82
N GLU A 475 -28.67 5.79 -21.05
CA GLU A 475 -29.91 6.53 -21.20
C GLU A 475 -30.71 6.69 -19.89
N ASN A 476 -30.17 6.26 -18.75
CA ASN A 476 -30.84 6.41 -17.46
C ASN A 476 -30.89 7.88 -17.02
N ALA A 477 -31.99 8.56 -17.32
CA ALA A 477 -32.14 9.99 -17.10
C ALA A 477 -32.11 10.36 -15.61
N GLU A 478 -32.74 9.56 -14.72
CA GLU A 478 -32.69 9.81 -13.27
C GLU A 478 -31.27 9.73 -12.75
N LEU A 479 -30.51 8.72 -13.14
CA LEU A 479 -29.12 8.55 -12.68
C LEU A 479 -28.20 9.64 -13.22
N ARG A 480 -28.39 10.08 -14.49
CA ARG A 480 -27.65 11.22 -15.06
C ARG A 480 -27.92 12.51 -14.27
N GLU A 481 -29.19 12.76 -13.88
CA GLU A 481 -29.53 13.92 -13.06
C GLU A 481 -28.90 13.83 -11.66
N ARG A 482 -28.89 12.65 -11.03
CA ARG A 482 -28.23 12.45 -9.73
C ARG A 482 -26.74 12.69 -9.81
N LEU A 483 -26.06 12.23 -10.87
CA LEU A 483 -24.66 12.55 -11.11
C LEU A 483 -24.46 14.07 -11.26
N ARG A 484 -25.36 14.76 -12.00
CA ARG A 484 -25.32 16.23 -12.12
C ARG A 484 -25.45 16.94 -10.77
N LEU A 485 -26.37 16.51 -9.91
CA LEU A 485 -26.53 17.09 -8.58
C LEU A 485 -25.24 17.00 -7.74
N GLY A 486 -24.54 15.85 -7.77
CA GLY A 486 -23.25 15.68 -7.11
C GLY A 486 -22.19 16.61 -7.69
N ALA A 487 -22.11 16.72 -9.01
CA ALA A 487 -21.16 17.60 -9.69
C ALA A 487 -21.40 19.08 -9.38
N GLU A 488 -22.64 19.54 -9.41
CA GLU A 488 -23.00 20.92 -9.05
C GLU A 488 -22.69 21.23 -7.57
N LEU A 489 -22.84 20.23 -6.68
CA LEU A 489 -22.40 20.37 -5.30
C LEU A 489 -20.91 20.57 -5.19
N LEU A 490 -20.11 19.71 -5.83
CA LEU A 490 -18.66 19.83 -5.82
C LEU A 490 -18.18 21.17 -6.40
N LEU A 491 -18.84 21.70 -7.45
CA LEU A 491 -18.57 23.04 -7.97
C LEU A 491 -18.86 24.14 -6.96
N ARG A 492 -20.00 24.06 -6.25
CA ARG A 492 -20.36 25.06 -5.23
C ARG A 492 -19.40 25.06 -4.04
N TRP A 493 -18.84 23.88 -3.69
CA TRP A 493 -17.94 23.72 -2.55
C TRP A 493 -16.47 23.90 -2.91
N GLN A 494 -16.13 24.00 -4.20
CA GLN A 494 -14.74 24.25 -4.62
C GLN A 494 -14.31 25.66 -4.26
N ASN A 495 -13.22 25.79 -3.51
CA ASN A 495 -12.60 27.04 -3.16
C ASN A 495 -12.01 27.76 -4.40
N LYS A 496 -11.73 29.05 -4.26
CA LYS A 496 -11.15 29.84 -5.35
C LYS A 496 -9.78 29.34 -5.83
N ASP A 497 -9.02 28.71 -4.96
CA ASP A 497 -7.73 28.10 -5.27
C ASP A 497 -7.83 26.72 -5.94
N GLY A 498 -9.00 26.11 -5.96
CA GLY A 498 -9.25 24.77 -6.49
C GLY A 498 -9.43 23.70 -5.42
N SER A 499 -9.09 23.98 -4.16
CA SER A 499 -9.23 23.05 -3.03
C SER A 499 -10.68 22.83 -2.60
N TRP A 500 -10.86 21.86 -1.71
CA TRP A 500 -12.09 21.67 -0.95
C TRP A 500 -11.80 21.66 0.56
N SER A 501 -12.78 22.08 1.34
CA SER A 501 -12.74 21.92 2.80
C SER A 501 -12.92 20.45 3.16
N VAL A 502 -12.22 19.96 4.19
CA VAL A 502 -12.24 18.54 4.55
C VAL A 502 -13.59 18.13 5.13
N ALA A 503 -14.23 18.97 5.92
CA ALA A 503 -15.46 18.65 6.62
C ALA A 503 -16.38 19.88 6.84
N PHE A 504 -17.68 19.60 7.01
CA PHE A 504 -18.72 20.59 7.34
C PHE A 504 -19.59 20.09 8.50
N ASN A 505 -20.04 21.00 9.36
CA ASN A 505 -21.09 20.68 10.31
C ASN A 505 -22.47 20.63 9.62
N ARG A 506 -23.51 20.20 10.36
CA ARG A 506 -24.88 20.07 9.81
C ARG A 506 -25.49 21.41 9.35
N LYS A 507 -24.93 22.54 9.75
CA LYS A 507 -25.38 23.88 9.30
C LYS A 507 -24.68 24.32 8.02
N GLY A 508 -23.71 23.55 7.52
CA GLY A 508 -22.89 23.93 6.36
C GLY A 508 -21.70 24.83 6.71
N GLU A 509 -21.35 24.96 7.97
CA GLU A 509 -20.17 25.71 8.40
C GLU A 509 -18.94 24.81 8.29
N VAL A 510 -17.81 25.38 7.81
CA VAL A 510 -16.56 24.64 7.65
C VAL A 510 -16.02 24.23 9.00
N LEU A 511 -15.73 22.95 9.15
CA LEU A 511 -14.93 22.41 10.24
C LEU A 511 -13.46 22.41 9.81
N PHE A 512 -12.55 22.77 10.71
CA PHE A 512 -11.11 22.81 10.44
C PHE A 512 -10.75 23.69 9.24
N PRO A 513 -10.92 25.01 9.31
CA PRO A 513 -10.64 25.93 8.19
C PRO A 513 -9.19 25.86 7.67
N GLU A 514 -8.26 25.47 8.56
CA GLU A 514 -6.83 25.30 8.28
C GLU A 514 -6.53 24.06 7.44
N LEU A 515 -7.44 23.07 7.41
CA LEU A 515 -7.25 21.82 6.70
C LEU A 515 -7.98 21.83 5.36
N LYS A 516 -7.37 21.17 4.39
CA LYS A 516 -7.96 20.92 3.07
C LYS A 516 -8.08 19.42 2.83
N ASP A 517 -8.92 19.07 1.87
CA ASP A 517 -9.13 17.68 1.49
C ASP A 517 -7.99 17.19 0.57
N PHE A 518 -7.08 16.40 1.12
CA PHE A 518 -5.96 15.79 0.40
C PHE A 518 -6.35 14.44 -0.24
N ARG A 519 -7.49 14.41 -0.94
CA ARG A 519 -7.98 13.25 -1.73
C ARG A 519 -8.24 13.66 -3.17
N ALA A 520 -8.44 12.68 -4.04
CA ALA A 520 -8.76 12.93 -5.46
C ALA A 520 -10.23 13.36 -5.67
N THR A 521 -10.73 14.33 -4.91
CA THR A 521 -12.11 14.85 -5.01
C THR A 521 -12.44 15.37 -6.41
N PHE A 522 -11.44 15.93 -7.12
CA PHE A 522 -11.56 16.33 -8.52
C PHE A 522 -12.02 15.20 -9.44
N TYR A 523 -11.80 13.94 -9.06
CA TYR A 523 -12.16 12.79 -9.88
C TYR A 523 -13.67 12.64 -10.05
N GLY A 524 -14.48 13.04 -9.06
CA GLY A 524 -15.93 13.11 -9.19
C GLY A 524 -16.37 14.05 -10.34
N LEU A 525 -15.71 15.20 -10.48
CA LEU A 525 -15.95 16.13 -11.59
C LEU A 525 -15.48 15.58 -12.94
N LEU A 526 -14.36 14.81 -12.94
CA LEU A 526 -13.88 14.14 -14.15
C LEU A 526 -14.87 13.07 -14.64
N VAL A 527 -15.47 12.31 -13.71
CA VAL A 527 -16.57 11.37 -14.02
C VAL A 527 -17.76 12.10 -14.61
N ALA A 528 -18.17 13.21 -14.00
CA ALA A 528 -19.27 14.03 -14.52
C ALA A 528 -18.97 14.55 -15.94
N TYR A 529 -17.77 15.03 -16.22
CA TYR A 529 -17.34 15.42 -17.55
C TYR A 529 -17.46 14.28 -18.57
N ARG A 530 -16.92 13.09 -18.26
CA ARG A 530 -16.95 11.93 -19.19
C ARG A 530 -18.36 11.43 -19.49
N ILE A 531 -19.32 11.60 -18.57
CA ILE A 531 -20.70 11.09 -18.71
C ILE A 531 -21.65 12.17 -19.23
N LEU A 532 -21.51 13.40 -18.76
CA LEU A 532 -22.45 14.50 -19.07
C LEU A 532 -21.93 15.41 -20.20
N GLU A 533 -20.67 15.30 -20.58
CA GLU A 533 -20.01 16.03 -21.67
C GLU A 533 -20.05 17.56 -21.52
N ASP A 534 -20.07 18.06 -20.25
CA ASP A 534 -20.07 19.49 -19.96
C ASP A 534 -18.65 19.94 -19.53
N GLU A 535 -18.06 20.80 -20.34
CA GLU A 535 -16.67 21.29 -20.21
C GLU A 535 -16.39 21.98 -18.87
N LYS A 536 -17.41 22.58 -18.23
CA LYS A 536 -17.24 23.22 -16.92
C LYS A 536 -16.72 22.25 -15.85
N TYR A 537 -17.12 20.95 -15.94
CA TYR A 537 -16.65 19.92 -14.99
C TYR A 537 -15.19 19.56 -15.22
N LEU A 538 -14.74 19.50 -16.48
CA LEU A 538 -13.32 19.28 -16.78
C LEU A 538 -12.46 20.43 -16.27
N GLN A 539 -12.86 21.67 -16.51
CA GLN A 539 -12.11 22.84 -16.04
C GLN A 539 -12.01 22.89 -14.51
N ALA A 540 -13.07 22.54 -13.81
CA ALA A 540 -13.06 22.47 -12.35
C ALA A 540 -12.25 21.27 -11.84
N ALA A 541 -12.30 20.13 -12.53
CA ALA A 541 -11.45 18.96 -12.23
C ALA A 541 -9.97 19.29 -12.37
N ILE A 542 -9.58 19.93 -13.49
CA ILE A 542 -8.19 20.39 -13.73
C ILE A 542 -7.72 21.31 -12.60
N LYS A 543 -8.55 22.30 -12.25
CA LYS A 543 -8.22 23.25 -11.18
C LYS A 543 -8.00 22.54 -9.82
N GLY A 544 -8.85 21.58 -9.49
CA GLY A 544 -8.71 20.78 -8.28
C GLY A 544 -7.50 19.86 -8.30
N ALA A 545 -7.23 19.25 -9.44
CA ALA A 545 -6.07 18.39 -9.65
C ALA A 545 -4.75 19.18 -9.54
N ASP A 546 -4.67 20.37 -10.12
CA ASP A 546 -3.48 21.24 -10.04
C ASP A 546 -3.21 21.66 -8.60
N TRP A 547 -4.24 22.06 -7.86
CA TRP A 547 -4.09 22.37 -6.44
C TRP A 547 -3.60 21.17 -5.64
N TYR A 548 -4.20 19.98 -5.85
CA TYR A 548 -3.83 18.77 -5.12
C TYR A 548 -2.44 18.28 -5.49
N LEU A 549 -2.02 18.42 -6.75
CA LEU A 549 -0.65 18.11 -7.17
C LEU A 549 0.36 18.94 -6.38
N GLU A 550 0.20 20.26 -6.39
CA GLU A 550 1.13 21.21 -5.77
C GLU A 550 1.15 21.13 -4.23
N ASN A 551 -0.02 20.96 -3.62
CA ASN A 551 -0.16 21.03 -2.15
C ASN A 551 -0.23 19.67 -1.47
N GLY A 552 -0.59 18.62 -2.18
CA GLY A 552 -0.70 17.26 -1.67
C GLY A 552 0.39 16.33 -2.19
N VAL A 553 0.32 15.95 -3.45
CA VAL A 553 1.18 14.88 -4.01
C VAL A 553 2.67 15.23 -3.92
N GLU A 554 3.06 16.45 -4.30
CA GLU A 554 4.45 16.90 -4.25
C GLU A 554 5.00 17.03 -2.84
N LYS A 555 4.13 17.25 -1.85
CA LYS A 555 4.51 17.41 -0.45
C LYS A 555 4.38 16.11 0.38
N GLY A 556 3.74 15.09 -0.19
CA GLY A 556 3.45 13.85 0.52
C GLY A 556 2.24 13.94 1.47
N CYS A 557 1.34 14.92 1.25
CA CYS A 557 0.11 15.07 2.01
C CYS A 557 -1.03 14.31 1.33
N PHE A 558 -1.56 13.32 2.03
CA PHE A 558 -2.66 12.46 1.55
C PHE A 558 -3.61 12.19 2.70
N LEU A 559 -4.89 12.24 2.46
CA LEU A 559 -5.92 11.88 3.42
C LEU A 559 -6.55 10.56 3.03
N GLY A 560 -6.60 9.63 3.97
CA GLY A 560 -7.22 8.32 3.79
C GLY A 560 -8.73 8.37 3.82
N VAL A 561 -9.36 7.23 3.55
CA VAL A 561 -10.81 7.09 3.43
C VAL A 561 -11.42 6.05 4.35
N CYS A 562 -10.60 5.23 4.98
CA CYS A 562 -11.10 4.24 5.91
C CYS A 562 -11.46 4.87 7.25
N GLY A 563 -12.61 4.44 7.82
CA GLY A 563 -13.15 5.03 9.03
C GLY A 563 -12.26 4.90 10.27
N ASP A 564 -11.44 3.85 10.33
CA ASP A 564 -10.56 3.58 11.47
C ASP A 564 -9.38 4.54 11.53
N VAL A 565 -8.77 4.83 10.37
CA VAL A 565 -7.56 5.63 10.26
C VAL A 565 -7.50 6.29 8.90
N ARG A 566 -7.15 7.56 8.85
CA ARG A 566 -7.21 8.37 7.64
C ARG A 566 -5.89 8.91 7.14
N TYR A 567 -4.81 8.59 7.81
CA TYR A 567 -3.49 8.97 7.31
C TYR A 567 -3.00 7.99 6.23
N VAL A 568 -1.97 8.39 5.54
CA VAL A 568 -1.39 7.63 4.43
C VAL A 568 -0.41 6.54 4.88
N PRO A 569 -0.17 5.59 3.98
CA PRO A 569 -0.89 5.35 2.74
C PRO A 569 -2.15 4.51 2.97
N ASP A 570 -3.18 4.72 2.16
CA ASP A 570 -4.36 3.87 2.09
C ASP A 570 -4.93 3.81 0.66
N PHE A 571 -6.13 3.27 0.48
CA PHE A 571 -6.75 3.15 -0.84
C PHE A 571 -6.98 4.49 -1.55
N ALA A 572 -7.15 5.61 -0.83
CA ALA A 572 -7.27 6.93 -1.45
C ALA A 572 -6.00 7.34 -2.17
N THR A 573 -4.82 6.93 -1.67
CA THR A 573 -3.54 7.16 -2.35
C THR A 573 -3.48 6.41 -3.68
N ALA A 574 -3.95 5.15 -3.71
CA ALA A 574 -4.03 4.37 -4.94
C ALA A 574 -5.07 4.93 -5.92
N GLN A 575 -6.22 5.39 -5.42
CA GLN A 575 -7.23 6.08 -6.23
C GLN A 575 -6.68 7.39 -6.82
N THR A 576 -5.90 8.13 -6.06
CA THR A 576 -5.22 9.35 -6.56
C THR A 576 -4.33 9.03 -7.76
N ALA A 577 -3.55 7.95 -7.69
CA ALA A 577 -2.72 7.52 -8.81
C ALA A 577 -3.55 7.24 -10.07
N GLN A 578 -4.66 6.50 -9.95
CA GLN A 578 -5.54 6.22 -11.09
C GLN A 578 -6.29 7.45 -11.59
N ALA A 579 -6.73 8.35 -10.69
CA ALA A 579 -7.40 9.58 -11.05
C ALA A 579 -6.51 10.48 -11.93
N TYR A 580 -5.24 10.59 -11.58
CA TYR A 580 -4.26 11.33 -12.40
C TYR A 580 -3.93 10.62 -13.71
N LEU A 581 -3.94 9.28 -13.78
CA LEU A 581 -3.83 8.57 -15.06
C LEU A 581 -5.01 8.87 -15.97
N ASP A 582 -6.24 8.84 -15.44
CA ASP A 582 -7.44 9.12 -16.22
C ASP A 582 -7.47 10.59 -16.68
N LEU A 583 -6.97 11.52 -15.88
CA LEU A 583 -6.82 12.92 -16.27
C LEU A 583 -5.72 13.10 -17.32
N TYR A 584 -4.60 12.36 -17.21
CA TYR A 584 -3.56 12.34 -18.24
C TYR A 584 -4.09 11.80 -19.56
N ASP A 585 -4.90 10.74 -19.56
CA ASP A 585 -5.48 10.18 -20.79
C ASP A 585 -6.35 11.21 -21.53
N ILE A 586 -7.01 12.13 -20.81
CA ILE A 586 -7.84 13.19 -21.41
C ILE A 586 -6.99 14.38 -21.86
N THR A 587 -6.08 14.86 -21.00
CA THR A 587 -5.38 16.13 -21.24
C THR A 587 -4.06 15.99 -21.98
N GLN A 588 -3.44 14.80 -21.90
CA GLN A 588 -2.08 14.49 -22.36
C GLN A 588 -0.98 15.36 -21.72
N GLU A 589 -1.29 16.02 -20.58
CA GLU A 589 -0.33 16.84 -19.85
C GLU A 589 0.60 15.98 -19.00
N ASN A 590 1.91 16.02 -19.28
CA ASN A 590 2.90 15.17 -18.60
C ASN A 590 2.95 15.34 -17.07
N LYS A 591 2.56 16.52 -16.54
CA LYS A 591 2.50 16.74 -15.08
C LYS A 591 1.57 15.73 -14.37
N TYR A 592 0.43 15.39 -14.98
CA TYR A 592 -0.51 14.42 -14.41
C TYR A 592 0.01 12.99 -14.47
N LYS A 593 0.74 12.65 -15.54
CA LYS A 593 1.47 11.38 -15.61
C LYS A 593 2.49 11.26 -14.46
N GLN A 594 3.28 12.31 -14.20
CA GLN A 594 4.25 12.31 -13.11
C GLN A 594 3.57 12.25 -11.74
N ALA A 595 2.47 12.98 -11.55
CA ALA A 595 1.65 12.91 -10.34
C ALA A 595 1.14 11.48 -10.07
N ALA A 596 0.65 10.79 -11.10
CA ALA A 596 0.20 9.42 -11.01
C ALA A 596 1.34 8.47 -10.60
N ILE A 597 2.51 8.61 -11.21
CA ILE A 597 3.70 7.79 -10.87
C ILE A 597 4.13 8.04 -9.42
N GLN A 598 4.16 9.29 -8.98
CA GLN A 598 4.53 9.63 -7.60
C GLN A 598 3.53 9.05 -6.59
N ALA A 599 2.23 9.22 -6.79
CA ALA A 599 1.20 8.65 -5.93
C ALA A 599 1.27 7.12 -5.90
N ALA A 600 1.48 6.46 -7.04
CA ALA A 600 1.67 5.01 -7.11
C ALA A 600 2.95 4.54 -6.40
N SER A 601 4.05 5.30 -6.52
CA SER A 601 5.30 5.02 -5.81
C SER A 601 5.11 5.11 -4.30
N ILE A 602 4.38 6.11 -3.81
CA ILE A 602 4.01 6.22 -2.40
C ILE A 602 3.14 5.01 -1.99
N TYR A 603 2.18 4.60 -2.82
CA TYR A 603 1.33 3.46 -2.50
C TYR A 603 2.07 2.12 -2.44
N THR A 604 3.28 1.98 -3.00
CA THR A 604 4.10 0.77 -2.79
C THR A 604 4.43 0.54 -1.31
N THR A 605 4.50 1.61 -0.51
CA THR A 605 4.68 1.52 0.94
C THR A 605 3.44 1.05 1.70
N HIS A 606 2.34 0.75 1.00
CA HIS A 606 1.15 0.09 1.55
C HIS A 606 1.24 -1.44 1.52
N ILE A 607 2.32 -1.98 0.99
CA ILE A 607 2.50 -3.41 0.76
C ILE A 607 3.68 -3.93 1.57
N TYR A 608 3.46 -4.98 2.35
CA TYR A 608 4.51 -5.61 3.14
C TYR A 608 5.57 -6.26 2.24
N THR A 609 6.83 -6.04 2.57
CA THR A 609 7.97 -6.63 1.88
C THR A 609 8.81 -7.54 2.79
N HIS A 610 8.39 -7.66 4.05
CA HIS A 610 9.02 -8.51 5.07
C HIS A 610 7.96 -9.36 5.81
N PRO A 611 8.36 -10.42 6.54
CA PRO A 611 9.66 -11.08 6.49
C PRO A 611 9.95 -11.70 5.12
N VAL A 612 11.22 -12.04 4.88
CA VAL A 612 11.62 -12.73 3.64
C VAL A 612 10.92 -14.08 3.58
N ALA A 613 10.03 -14.27 2.61
CA ALA A 613 9.25 -15.49 2.48
C ALA A 613 10.13 -16.66 2.02
N ASN A 614 9.88 -17.84 2.56
CA ASN A 614 10.65 -19.05 2.30
C ASN A 614 9.76 -20.30 2.27
N GLN A 615 10.36 -21.49 2.13
CA GLN A 615 9.65 -22.78 2.06
C GLN A 615 9.68 -23.56 3.38
N SER A 616 10.07 -22.93 4.50
CA SER A 616 10.07 -23.60 5.79
C SER A 616 8.66 -24.04 6.19
N PRO A 617 8.49 -25.23 6.75
CA PRO A 617 7.18 -25.68 7.19
C PRO A 617 6.72 -24.89 8.43
N LYS A 618 5.45 -24.51 8.42
CA LYS A 618 4.74 -23.89 9.55
C LYS A 618 3.44 -24.61 9.83
N THR A 619 3.12 -24.76 11.12
CA THR A 619 1.81 -25.25 11.55
C THR A 619 0.92 -24.08 11.89
N VAL A 620 -0.22 -23.95 11.25
CA VAL A 620 -1.18 -22.86 11.47
C VAL A 620 -2.58 -23.45 11.52
N ASN A 621 -3.29 -23.25 12.65
CA ASN A 621 -4.62 -23.80 12.90
C ASN A 621 -4.67 -25.33 12.62
N GLY A 622 -3.62 -26.07 13.04
CA GLY A 622 -3.49 -27.51 12.82
C GLY A 622 -3.21 -27.94 11.39
N LYS A 623 -2.99 -27.02 10.45
CA LYS A 623 -2.63 -27.29 9.06
C LYS A 623 -1.13 -27.11 8.84
N GLN A 624 -0.51 -28.01 8.09
CA GLN A 624 0.88 -27.85 7.62
C GLN A 624 0.88 -27.02 6.34
N LEU A 625 1.63 -25.93 6.38
CA LEU A 625 1.79 -24.98 5.28
C LEU A 625 3.26 -24.63 5.12
N GLU A 626 3.66 -24.09 3.98
CA GLU A 626 4.96 -23.44 3.82
C GLU A 626 4.87 -21.98 4.22
N ASP A 627 5.96 -21.37 4.70
CA ASP A 627 6.02 -19.98 5.14
C ASP A 627 5.46 -19.01 4.10
N TRP A 628 5.85 -19.16 2.82
CA TRP A 628 5.38 -18.30 1.74
C TRP A 628 3.84 -18.34 1.54
N GLU A 629 3.18 -19.44 1.89
CA GLU A 629 1.72 -19.59 1.71
C GLU A 629 0.96 -18.65 2.64
N ILE A 630 1.53 -18.34 3.81
CA ILE A 630 0.92 -17.50 4.84
C ILE A 630 1.68 -16.21 5.12
N SER A 631 2.81 -16.00 4.47
CA SER A 631 3.63 -14.79 4.64
C SER A 631 2.81 -13.52 4.35
N GLN A 632 2.98 -12.50 5.17
CA GLN A 632 2.43 -11.18 4.92
C GLN A 632 3.10 -10.45 3.74
N ALA A 633 4.33 -10.83 3.36
CA ALA A 633 5.02 -10.21 2.22
C ALA A 633 4.16 -10.24 0.95
N GLY A 634 4.00 -9.10 0.30
CA GLY A 634 3.10 -8.90 -0.85
C GLY A 634 1.63 -8.68 -0.50
N LEU A 635 1.24 -8.66 0.78
CA LEU A 635 -0.09 -8.25 1.24
C LEU A 635 -0.11 -6.76 1.56
N SER A 636 -1.28 -6.16 1.47
CA SER A 636 -1.50 -4.74 1.79
C SER A 636 -2.21 -4.57 3.13
N PHE A 637 -2.30 -3.35 3.62
CA PHE A 637 -3.17 -2.99 4.73
C PHE A 637 -4.17 -1.90 4.31
N GLU A 638 -5.38 -1.99 4.80
CA GLU A 638 -6.43 -1.04 4.47
C GLU A 638 -6.33 0.24 5.29
N HIS A 639 -6.12 0.07 6.57
CA HIS A 639 -6.10 1.17 7.52
C HIS A 639 -4.66 1.42 7.90
N GLY A 640 -4.17 2.57 7.64
CA GLY A 640 -2.78 2.95 7.85
C GLY A 640 -2.20 2.47 9.19
N GLY A 641 -1.52 1.36 9.14
CA GLY A 641 -0.61 0.85 10.14
C GLY A 641 -1.14 0.70 11.57
N THR A 642 -0.66 1.56 12.43
CA THR A 642 -0.57 1.34 13.88
C THR A 642 -1.88 1.12 14.62
N ILE A 643 -2.96 1.78 14.26
CA ILE A 643 -4.23 1.70 14.99
C ILE A 643 -5.36 1.04 14.23
N GLY A 644 -5.21 0.87 12.94
CA GLY A 644 -6.22 0.23 12.12
C GLY A 644 -6.35 -1.27 12.40
N SER A 645 -7.29 -1.89 11.71
CA SER A 645 -7.56 -3.33 11.81
C SER A 645 -6.33 -4.17 11.50
N ALA A 646 -5.41 -3.70 10.66
CA ALA A 646 -4.17 -4.38 10.32
C ALA A 646 -3.25 -4.59 11.53
N ASN A 647 -3.29 -3.73 12.54
CA ASN A 647 -2.47 -3.89 13.73
C ASN A 647 -2.83 -5.14 14.56
N SER A 648 -4.12 -5.50 14.61
CA SER A 648 -4.60 -6.65 15.39
C SER A 648 -4.86 -7.89 14.54
N HIS A 649 -5.23 -7.70 13.26
CA HIS A 649 -5.68 -8.77 12.38
C HIS A 649 -4.71 -9.08 11.24
N GLY A 650 -3.59 -8.34 11.17
CA GLY A 650 -2.62 -8.44 10.11
C GLY A 650 -3.07 -7.78 8.80
N PRO A 651 -2.27 -7.94 7.75
CA PRO A 651 -2.58 -7.39 6.43
C PRO A 651 -3.96 -7.78 5.93
N ILE A 652 -4.54 -6.97 5.07
CA ILE A 652 -5.74 -7.31 4.33
C ILE A 652 -5.40 -8.11 3.07
N LEU A 653 -6.37 -8.88 2.59
CA LEU A 653 -6.16 -9.81 1.47
C LEU A 653 -6.74 -9.31 0.14
N LEU A 654 -7.13 -8.06 0.06
CA LEU A 654 -7.57 -7.42 -1.18
C LEU A 654 -6.38 -6.98 -2.02
N ALA A 655 -6.47 -7.18 -3.32
CA ALA A 655 -5.44 -6.79 -4.28
C ALA A 655 -5.97 -5.75 -5.29
N SER A 656 -6.78 -4.80 -4.81
CA SER A 656 -7.46 -3.81 -5.67
C SER A 656 -6.50 -2.95 -6.49
N HIS A 657 -5.27 -2.77 -6.02
CA HIS A 657 -4.20 -2.04 -6.72
C HIS A 657 -3.57 -2.83 -7.88
N ALA A 658 -3.81 -4.15 -7.97
CA ALA A 658 -3.03 -4.99 -8.89
C ALA A 658 -3.15 -4.54 -10.35
N GLY A 659 -4.34 -4.24 -10.84
CA GLY A 659 -4.53 -3.75 -12.22
C GLY A 659 -3.84 -2.40 -12.46
N MET A 660 -3.99 -1.45 -11.54
CA MET A 660 -3.32 -0.15 -11.60
C MET A 660 -1.80 -0.30 -11.61
N PHE A 661 -1.24 -1.18 -10.80
CA PHE A 661 0.21 -1.42 -10.77
C PHE A 661 0.73 -2.07 -12.05
N ILE A 662 -0.03 -2.94 -12.71
CA ILE A 662 0.35 -3.45 -14.04
C ILE A 662 0.37 -2.30 -15.07
N ARG A 663 -0.59 -1.37 -15.02
CA ARG A 663 -0.58 -0.15 -15.86
C ARG A 663 0.62 0.75 -15.55
N MET A 664 1.00 0.90 -14.27
CA MET A 664 2.21 1.65 -13.88
C MET A 664 3.49 0.99 -14.37
N TYR A 665 3.56 -0.34 -14.33
CA TYR A 665 4.69 -1.07 -14.92
C TYR A 665 4.78 -0.84 -16.42
N ALA A 666 3.67 -0.93 -17.14
CA ALA A 666 3.63 -0.64 -18.57
C ALA A 666 4.10 0.78 -18.92
N LEU A 667 3.79 1.74 -18.05
CA LEU A 667 4.13 3.15 -18.23
C LEU A 667 5.58 3.50 -17.89
N THR A 668 6.14 2.85 -16.85
CA THR A 668 7.43 3.24 -16.26
C THR A 668 8.56 2.25 -16.52
N GLY A 669 8.23 0.97 -16.79
CA GLY A 669 9.19 -0.13 -16.80
C GLY A 669 9.70 -0.55 -15.41
N ASN A 670 9.25 0.09 -14.31
CA ASN A 670 9.70 -0.28 -12.98
C ASN A 670 9.04 -1.59 -12.54
N LYS A 671 9.89 -2.63 -12.41
CA LYS A 671 9.49 -4.00 -12.10
C LYS A 671 8.76 -4.12 -10.77
N LEU A 672 9.02 -3.25 -9.80
CA LEU A 672 8.40 -3.30 -8.48
C LEU A 672 6.88 -3.27 -8.56
N PHE A 673 6.30 -2.45 -9.44
CA PHE A 673 4.86 -2.41 -9.64
C PHE A 673 4.30 -3.77 -10.11
N ALA A 674 4.95 -4.41 -11.09
CA ALA A 674 4.49 -5.72 -11.57
C ALA A 674 4.64 -6.81 -10.51
N ASP A 675 5.73 -6.82 -9.77
CA ASP A 675 5.98 -7.82 -8.74
C ASP A 675 5.02 -7.65 -7.54
N MET A 676 4.73 -6.42 -7.12
CA MET A 676 3.71 -6.16 -6.09
C MET A 676 2.29 -6.52 -6.57
N ALA A 677 1.94 -6.21 -7.82
CA ALA A 677 0.67 -6.63 -8.39
C ALA A 677 0.50 -8.16 -8.38
N ARG A 678 1.50 -8.87 -8.86
CA ARG A 678 1.50 -10.35 -8.95
C ARG A 678 1.53 -11.00 -7.58
N SER A 679 2.34 -10.51 -6.64
CA SER A 679 2.37 -11.03 -5.27
C SER A 679 1.04 -10.83 -4.54
N ALA A 680 0.33 -9.75 -4.82
CA ALA A 680 -1.00 -9.50 -4.29
C ALA A 680 -2.08 -10.37 -4.94
N ALA A 681 -2.01 -10.63 -6.23
CA ALA A 681 -3.04 -11.35 -6.99
C ALA A 681 -2.94 -12.87 -6.87
N ILE A 682 -1.72 -13.43 -6.88
CA ILE A 682 -1.48 -14.88 -6.89
C ILE A 682 -0.93 -15.39 -5.55
N GLY A 683 -1.02 -16.70 -5.31
CA GLY A 683 -0.52 -17.31 -4.09
C GLY A 683 -1.38 -17.08 -2.85
N ARG A 684 -2.67 -16.84 -3.02
CA ARG A 684 -3.62 -16.57 -1.92
C ARG A 684 -4.46 -17.77 -1.50
N HIS A 685 -4.20 -18.94 -2.01
CA HIS A 685 -5.04 -20.13 -1.76
C HIS A 685 -5.17 -20.50 -0.28
N ALA A 686 -4.16 -20.18 0.55
CA ALA A 686 -4.23 -20.39 2.00
C ALA A 686 -5.30 -19.52 2.67
N PHE A 687 -5.70 -18.43 2.03
CA PHE A 687 -6.66 -17.46 2.55
C PHE A 687 -8.01 -17.49 1.80
N VAL A 688 -8.11 -18.26 0.74
CA VAL A 688 -9.33 -18.38 -0.05
C VAL A 688 -10.18 -19.55 0.45
N ASN A 689 -11.43 -19.28 0.76
CA ASN A 689 -12.42 -20.35 0.93
C ASN A 689 -12.69 -20.98 -0.44
N GLN A 690 -12.18 -22.17 -0.67
CA GLN A 690 -12.21 -22.82 -2.00
C GLN A 690 -13.64 -23.16 -2.48
N LYS A 691 -14.62 -23.21 -1.57
CA LYS A 691 -16.03 -23.49 -1.92
C LYS A 691 -16.76 -22.26 -2.42
N THR A 692 -16.46 -21.11 -1.83
CA THR A 692 -17.12 -19.84 -2.15
C THR A 692 -16.32 -18.96 -3.11
N GLY A 693 -15.04 -19.29 -3.32
CA GLY A 693 -14.09 -18.47 -4.11
C GLY A 693 -13.68 -17.17 -3.43
N VAL A 694 -14.24 -16.86 -2.25
CA VAL A 694 -14.02 -15.61 -1.52
C VAL A 694 -12.80 -15.73 -0.61
N ALA A 695 -11.84 -14.83 -0.76
CA ALA A 695 -10.74 -14.68 0.18
C ALA A 695 -11.23 -13.98 1.45
N SER A 696 -10.67 -14.36 2.59
CA SER A 696 -10.89 -13.65 3.85
C SER A 696 -10.39 -12.22 3.74
N TYR A 697 -11.00 -11.32 4.51
CA TYR A 697 -10.61 -9.91 4.50
C TYR A 697 -9.29 -9.68 5.26
N TYR A 698 -9.18 -10.29 6.43
CA TYR A 698 -7.98 -10.16 7.26
C TYR A 698 -7.09 -11.40 7.19
N TRP A 699 -5.78 -11.18 7.19
CA TRP A 699 -4.75 -12.22 7.19
C TRP A 699 -4.95 -13.24 8.32
N ARG A 700 -5.22 -12.78 9.54
CA ARG A 700 -5.47 -13.64 10.71
C ARG A 700 -6.66 -14.58 10.54
N ALA A 701 -7.63 -14.21 9.73
CA ALA A 701 -8.84 -15.02 9.52
C ALA A 701 -8.59 -16.26 8.64
N MET A 702 -7.42 -16.37 7.99
CA MET A 702 -7.09 -17.47 7.09
C MET A 702 -8.19 -17.69 6.04
N ASP A 703 -8.64 -18.94 5.84
CA ASP A 703 -9.64 -19.34 4.85
C ASP A 703 -11.10 -19.31 5.37
N ALA A 704 -11.38 -18.45 6.34
CA ALA A 704 -12.72 -18.31 6.92
C ALA A 704 -13.79 -17.78 5.92
N GLY A 705 -13.38 -17.27 4.75
CA GLY A 705 -14.27 -16.70 3.75
C GLY A 705 -14.62 -15.24 4.05
N SER A 706 -15.78 -14.79 3.57
CA SER A 706 -16.18 -13.38 3.66
C SER A 706 -16.41 -12.87 5.09
N GLY A 707 -16.55 -13.77 6.06
CA GLY A 707 -16.87 -13.40 7.45
C GLY A 707 -18.14 -12.54 7.51
N PRO A 708 -18.12 -11.38 8.22
CA PRO A 708 -19.28 -10.50 8.33
C PRO A 708 -19.52 -9.63 7.08
N PHE A 709 -18.77 -9.84 5.98
CA PHE A 709 -18.74 -8.96 4.82
C PHE A 709 -19.06 -9.69 3.50
N PRO A 710 -20.26 -10.21 3.29
CA PRO A 710 -20.60 -10.96 2.07
C PRO A 710 -20.44 -10.15 0.79
N HIS A 711 -20.60 -8.82 0.85
CA HIS A 711 -20.41 -7.89 -0.25
C HIS A 711 -18.95 -7.78 -0.75
N HIS A 712 -17.95 -8.28 0.00
CA HIS A 712 -16.56 -8.30 -0.44
C HIS A 712 -16.33 -9.19 -1.67
N ALA A 713 -17.21 -10.13 -1.97
CA ALA A 713 -17.14 -10.91 -3.20
C ALA A 713 -17.19 -10.04 -4.46
N TRP A 714 -17.99 -8.95 -4.44
CA TRP A 714 -18.05 -7.99 -5.55
C TRP A 714 -16.72 -7.29 -5.78
N TRP A 715 -16.06 -6.81 -4.74
CA TRP A 715 -14.74 -6.21 -4.84
C TRP A 715 -13.70 -7.18 -5.39
N GLN A 716 -13.79 -8.46 -4.98
CA GLN A 716 -12.85 -9.46 -5.46
C GLN A 716 -13.08 -9.78 -6.94
N ILE A 717 -14.31 -9.84 -7.41
CA ILE A 717 -14.61 -9.96 -8.84
C ILE A 717 -14.05 -8.75 -9.59
N GLY A 718 -14.28 -7.55 -9.08
CA GLY A 718 -13.82 -6.30 -9.68
C GLY A 718 -12.31 -6.27 -9.85
N TRP A 719 -11.53 -6.42 -8.76
CA TRP A 719 -10.07 -6.33 -8.86
C TRP A 719 -9.44 -7.50 -9.63
N ILE A 720 -10.02 -8.71 -9.55
CA ILE A 720 -9.53 -9.86 -10.34
C ILE A 720 -9.70 -9.56 -11.83
N THR A 721 -10.85 -9.05 -12.24
CA THR A 721 -11.11 -8.70 -13.64
C THR A 721 -10.17 -7.59 -14.10
N ASP A 722 -10.01 -6.52 -13.32
CA ASP A 722 -9.07 -5.42 -13.64
C ASP A 722 -7.64 -5.93 -13.80
N TYR A 723 -7.17 -6.78 -12.89
CA TYR A 723 -5.84 -7.36 -12.96
C TYR A 723 -5.63 -8.22 -14.21
N ILE A 724 -6.57 -9.15 -14.50
CA ILE A 724 -6.48 -10.01 -15.68
C ILE A 724 -6.47 -9.15 -16.95
N MET A 725 -7.36 -8.16 -17.06
CA MET A 725 -7.44 -7.27 -18.22
C MET A 725 -6.17 -6.44 -18.39
N ALA A 726 -5.60 -5.90 -17.31
CA ALA A 726 -4.35 -5.14 -17.37
C ALA A 726 -3.18 -6.02 -17.85
N GLU A 727 -3.08 -7.27 -17.36
CA GLU A 727 -2.07 -8.23 -17.83
C GLU A 727 -2.29 -8.65 -19.29
N VAL A 728 -3.52 -8.83 -19.73
CA VAL A 728 -3.86 -9.14 -21.13
C VAL A 728 -3.41 -7.99 -22.05
N GLU A 729 -3.73 -6.75 -21.68
CA GLU A 729 -3.35 -5.56 -22.44
C GLU A 729 -1.82 -5.41 -22.53
N LEU A 730 -1.13 -5.56 -21.39
CA LEU A 730 0.33 -5.51 -21.31
C LEU A 730 0.98 -6.58 -22.20
N ARG A 731 0.57 -7.85 -22.05
CA ARG A 731 1.22 -8.99 -22.72
C ARG A 731 0.89 -9.08 -24.21
N SER A 732 -0.26 -8.57 -24.62
CA SER A 732 -0.62 -8.41 -26.04
C SER A 732 -0.08 -7.13 -26.66
N LYS A 733 0.61 -6.28 -25.90
CA LYS A 733 1.08 -4.95 -26.32
C LYS A 733 -0.05 -4.09 -26.90
N GLY A 734 -1.20 -4.10 -26.23
CA GLY A 734 -2.40 -3.35 -26.60
C GLY A 734 -3.20 -3.94 -27.77
N LYS A 735 -2.83 -5.12 -28.31
CA LYS A 735 -3.60 -5.77 -29.39
C LYS A 735 -4.89 -6.41 -28.89
N ILE A 736 -5.00 -6.63 -27.60
CA ILE A 736 -6.22 -7.03 -26.91
C ILE A 736 -6.48 -5.98 -25.84
N SER A 737 -7.60 -5.28 -25.93
CA SER A 737 -7.98 -4.21 -24.98
C SER A 737 -9.49 -4.09 -24.87
N PHE A 738 -9.94 -3.63 -23.70
CA PHE A 738 -11.35 -3.35 -23.45
C PHE A 738 -11.47 -1.98 -22.77
N PRO A 739 -12.56 -1.22 -23.03
CA PRO A 739 -12.80 0.05 -22.37
C PRO A 739 -12.89 -0.13 -20.85
N ARG A 740 -12.22 0.76 -20.11
CA ARG A 740 -12.18 0.74 -18.65
C ARG A 740 -13.21 1.71 -18.07
N GLY A 741 -13.87 1.29 -17.00
CA GLY A 741 -14.73 2.13 -16.18
C GLY A 741 -13.94 3.06 -15.26
N PHE A 742 -14.63 3.63 -14.30
CA PHE A 742 -14.04 4.45 -13.24
C PHE A 742 -13.59 3.59 -12.06
N VAL A 743 -12.75 4.13 -11.19
CA VAL A 743 -12.27 3.40 -10.01
C VAL A 743 -13.42 3.06 -9.07
N THR A 744 -13.30 1.95 -8.38
CA THR A 744 -14.23 1.59 -7.31
C THR A 744 -13.94 2.44 -6.08
N PRO A 745 -14.96 3.09 -5.51
CA PRO A 745 -14.79 3.90 -4.31
C PRO A 745 -14.41 3.06 -3.08
N LYS A 746 -13.73 3.67 -2.13
CA LYS A 746 -13.28 3.18 -0.83
C LYS A 746 -12.17 2.10 -0.89
N VAL A 747 -12.33 1.02 -1.62
CA VAL A 747 -11.41 -0.14 -1.55
C VAL A 747 -10.38 -0.24 -2.66
N GLY A 748 -10.18 0.79 -3.42
CA GLY A 748 -9.05 0.84 -4.33
C GLY A 748 -9.33 1.28 -5.75
N PRO A 749 -8.29 1.28 -6.60
CA PRO A 749 -8.34 1.88 -7.93
C PRO A 749 -8.74 0.91 -9.03
N HIS A 750 -9.26 -0.26 -8.71
CA HIS A 750 -9.65 -1.20 -9.77
C HIS A 750 -10.87 -0.68 -10.54
N GLN A 751 -10.96 -1.08 -11.81
CA GLN A 751 -11.91 -0.56 -12.77
C GLN A 751 -12.74 -1.70 -13.36
N SER A 752 -13.98 -1.41 -13.76
CA SER A 752 -14.82 -2.38 -14.46
C SER A 752 -14.56 -2.39 -15.95
N TYR A 753 -14.99 -3.47 -16.63
CA TYR A 753 -14.87 -3.67 -18.07
C TYR A 753 -16.17 -4.19 -18.67
N GLY A 754 -16.29 -4.19 -19.99
CA GLY A 754 -17.36 -4.86 -20.72
C GLY A 754 -18.57 -4.01 -21.10
N PHE A 755 -18.62 -2.71 -20.77
CA PHE A 755 -19.72 -1.81 -21.11
C PHE A 755 -19.76 -1.42 -22.60
N GLU A 756 -18.69 -1.62 -23.35
CA GLU A 756 -18.58 -1.46 -24.80
C GLU A 756 -17.75 -2.58 -25.38
N PRO A 757 -17.90 -2.87 -26.70
CA PRO A 757 -17.01 -3.80 -27.35
C PRO A 757 -15.56 -3.37 -27.22
N GLY A 758 -14.70 -4.28 -26.73
CA GLY A 758 -13.26 -4.13 -26.81
C GLY A 758 -12.74 -4.57 -28.19
N SER A 759 -11.44 -4.80 -28.28
CA SER A 759 -10.75 -5.28 -29.47
C SER A 759 -9.91 -6.52 -29.16
N ILE A 760 -10.03 -7.53 -29.99
CA ILE A 760 -9.12 -8.68 -30.02
C ILE A 760 -8.52 -8.77 -31.41
N PHE A 761 -7.23 -8.45 -31.55
CA PHE A 761 -6.50 -8.40 -32.82
C PHE A 761 -7.22 -7.59 -33.91
N GLY A 762 -7.80 -6.44 -33.52
CA GLY A 762 -8.54 -5.53 -34.43
C GLY A 762 -10.00 -5.89 -34.66
N LYS A 763 -10.51 -7.03 -34.14
CA LYS A 763 -11.92 -7.39 -34.19
C LYS A 763 -12.64 -6.85 -32.94
N LYS A 764 -13.79 -6.20 -33.13
CA LYS A 764 -14.67 -5.80 -32.01
C LYS A 764 -15.23 -7.04 -31.31
N ALA A 765 -15.09 -7.10 -29.98
CA ALA A 765 -15.56 -8.24 -29.22
C ALA A 765 -16.13 -7.81 -27.86
N ASN A 766 -17.17 -8.49 -27.40
CA ASN A 766 -17.78 -8.28 -26.07
C ASN A 766 -17.20 -9.28 -25.05
N LEU A 767 -16.86 -8.79 -23.87
CA LEU A 767 -16.49 -9.64 -22.74
C LEU A 767 -17.65 -10.58 -22.39
N LYS A 768 -17.34 -11.86 -22.16
CA LYS A 768 -18.29 -12.91 -21.76
C LYS A 768 -17.74 -13.73 -20.60
N ILE A 769 -18.63 -14.09 -19.71
CA ILE A 769 -18.38 -15.05 -18.62
C ILE A 769 -19.41 -16.15 -18.75
N PHE A 770 -18.96 -17.39 -18.90
CA PHE A 770 -19.81 -18.57 -19.00
C PHE A 770 -19.56 -19.47 -17.77
N PRO A 771 -20.34 -19.33 -16.69
CA PRO A 771 -20.16 -20.16 -15.50
C PRO A 771 -20.16 -21.67 -15.86
N GLU A 772 -19.09 -22.37 -15.47
CA GLU A 772 -18.84 -23.77 -15.83
C GLU A 772 -18.82 -24.06 -17.36
N GLY A 773 -18.63 -23.04 -18.17
CA GLY A 773 -18.60 -23.18 -19.64
C GLY A 773 -17.21 -23.46 -20.23
N VAL A 774 -16.17 -22.94 -19.58
CA VAL A 774 -14.77 -23.14 -19.97
C VAL A 774 -14.03 -23.75 -18.77
N LYS A 775 -13.27 -24.81 -19.00
CA LYS A 775 -12.54 -25.51 -17.93
C LYS A 775 -11.06 -25.69 -18.33
N LEU A 776 -10.21 -25.32 -17.40
CA LEU A 776 -8.77 -25.55 -17.46
C LEU A 776 -8.36 -26.48 -16.32
N ASN A 777 -7.43 -27.41 -16.59
CA ASN A 777 -6.91 -28.31 -15.55
C ASN A 777 -5.65 -27.77 -14.85
N ASN A 778 -5.11 -26.62 -15.27
CA ASN A 778 -3.94 -26.00 -14.67
C ASN A 778 -4.30 -24.66 -14.00
N PRO A 779 -4.25 -24.55 -12.66
CA PRO A 779 -4.60 -23.33 -11.94
C PRO A 779 -3.60 -22.18 -12.13
N ALA A 780 -2.43 -22.42 -12.70
CA ALA A 780 -1.46 -21.39 -13.04
C ALA A 780 -1.84 -20.60 -14.31
N ILE A 781 -2.86 -21.05 -15.03
CA ILE A 781 -3.34 -20.38 -16.25
C ILE A 781 -4.70 -19.74 -15.97
N GLU A 782 -4.73 -18.42 -16.10
CA GLU A 782 -5.96 -17.63 -16.10
C GLU A 782 -6.58 -17.60 -17.50
N TYR A 783 -7.87 -17.34 -17.58
CA TYR A 783 -8.55 -17.16 -18.86
C TYR A 783 -9.58 -16.05 -18.82
N MET A 784 -9.82 -15.45 -19.96
CA MET A 784 -11.00 -14.62 -20.23
C MET A 784 -11.62 -15.02 -21.57
N VAL A 785 -12.92 -14.79 -21.71
CA VAL A 785 -13.65 -15.11 -22.92
C VAL A 785 -14.22 -13.84 -23.53
N ALA A 786 -14.14 -13.73 -24.85
CA ALA A 786 -14.78 -12.64 -25.58
C ALA A 786 -15.41 -13.15 -26.87
N GLN A 787 -16.55 -12.59 -27.21
CA GLN A 787 -17.31 -12.93 -28.42
C GLN A 787 -17.27 -11.78 -29.40
N ALA A 788 -16.86 -12.05 -30.63
CA ALA A 788 -16.87 -11.07 -31.69
C ALA A 788 -18.28 -10.53 -31.96
N VAL A 789 -18.38 -9.24 -32.30
CA VAL A 789 -19.64 -8.56 -32.53
C VAL A 789 -20.16 -8.85 -33.95
N GLU A 790 -19.26 -8.94 -34.92
CA GLU A 790 -19.59 -8.99 -36.33
C GLU A 790 -19.72 -10.43 -36.87
N ASP A 791 -19.11 -11.39 -36.21
CA ASP A 791 -19.13 -12.80 -36.61
C ASP A 791 -19.34 -13.72 -35.39
N SER A 792 -19.40 -15.03 -35.60
CA SER A 792 -19.60 -16.01 -34.52
C SER A 792 -18.28 -16.50 -33.90
N THR A 793 -17.21 -15.71 -34.00
CA THR A 793 -15.91 -16.04 -33.40
C THR A 793 -15.94 -15.86 -31.89
N LEU A 794 -15.51 -16.90 -31.19
CA LEU A 794 -15.26 -16.84 -29.74
C LEU A 794 -13.76 -16.90 -29.50
N SER A 795 -13.24 -16.01 -28.69
CA SER A 795 -11.84 -15.98 -28.30
C SER A 795 -11.70 -16.31 -26.81
N ILE A 796 -10.86 -17.30 -26.49
CA ILE A 796 -10.46 -17.65 -25.12
C ILE A 796 -9.01 -17.20 -24.97
N VAL A 797 -8.78 -16.13 -24.24
CA VAL A 797 -7.45 -15.60 -23.94
C VAL A 797 -6.91 -16.32 -22.73
N LEU A 798 -5.73 -16.89 -22.83
CA LEU A 798 -5.03 -17.64 -21.78
C LEU A 798 -3.82 -16.84 -21.29
N LEU A 799 -3.64 -16.74 -19.99
CA LEU A 799 -2.52 -16.05 -19.33
C LEU A 799 -1.79 -17.02 -18.41
N ASN A 800 -0.51 -17.22 -18.62
CA ASN A 800 0.33 -17.95 -17.68
C ASN A 800 0.82 -17.02 -16.58
N GLN A 801 0.47 -17.31 -15.32
CA GLN A 801 0.91 -16.53 -14.15
C GLN A 801 2.20 -17.07 -13.51
N HIS A 802 2.81 -18.09 -14.09
CA HIS A 802 4.00 -18.74 -13.55
C HIS A 802 5.26 -18.35 -14.32
N LYS A 803 6.40 -18.41 -13.63
CA LYS A 803 7.75 -18.14 -14.17
C LYS A 803 8.23 -19.14 -15.21
N ASP A 804 7.63 -20.33 -15.24
CA ASP A 804 7.95 -21.40 -16.19
C ASP A 804 6.80 -21.56 -17.22
N PRO A 805 7.08 -22.01 -18.44
CA PRO A 805 6.02 -22.38 -19.39
C PRO A 805 5.03 -23.37 -18.78
N GLN A 806 3.77 -23.17 -19.01
CA GLN A 806 2.68 -24.00 -18.49
C GLN A 806 1.83 -24.59 -19.61
N GLU A 807 1.37 -25.80 -19.40
CA GLU A 807 0.41 -26.45 -20.30
C GLU A 807 -0.92 -26.63 -19.59
N SER A 808 -2.01 -26.49 -20.33
CA SER A 808 -3.35 -26.85 -19.88
C SER A 808 -4.15 -27.56 -20.94
N MET A 809 -4.98 -28.50 -20.51
CA MET A 809 -6.13 -28.94 -21.28
C MET A 809 -7.23 -27.89 -21.13
N VAL A 810 -7.65 -27.33 -22.23
CA VAL A 810 -8.78 -26.38 -22.28
C VAL A 810 -9.96 -27.14 -22.85
N SER A 811 -11.07 -27.18 -22.11
CA SER A 811 -12.32 -27.80 -22.55
C SER A 811 -13.44 -26.77 -22.52
N VAL A 812 -14.36 -26.85 -23.48
CA VAL A 812 -15.51 -25.98 -23.64
C VAL A 812 -16.79 -26.81 -23.62
N ASP A 813 -17.72 -26.40 -22.75
CA ASP A 813 -19.07 -26.93 -22.78
C ASP A 813 -19.82 -26.38 -24.01
N VAL A 814 -19.97 -27.21 -25.02
CA VAL A 814 -20.57 -26.82 -26.32
C VAL A 814 -21.99 -26.31 -26.15
N SER A 815 -22.75 -26.83 -25.20
CA SER A 815 -24.13 -26.40 -24.96
C SER A 815 -24.21 -25.00 -24.36
N LYS A 816 -23.38 -24.72 -23.37
CA LYS A 816 -23.38 -23.43 -22.66
C LYS A 816 -22.71 -22.31 -23.46
N VAL A 817 -21.57 -22.62 -24.08
CA VAL A 817 -20.70 -21.62 -24.72
C VAL A 817 -21.03 -21.46 -26.21
N LEU A 818 -21.31 -22.55 -26.92
CA LEU A 818 -21.46 -22.57 -28.37
C LEU A 818 -22.89 -22.91 -28.84
N LYS A 819 -23.87 -22.90 -27.94
CA LYS A 819 -25.30 -23.16 -28.21
C LYS A 819 -25.50 -24.46 -29.00
N ASN A 820 -24.80 -25.53 -28.64
CA ASN A 820 -24.79 -26.83 -29.29
C ASN A 820 -24.23 -26.88 -30.75
N LYS A 821 -23.45 -25.86 -31.13
CA LYS A 821 -22.77 -25.86 -32.44
C LYS A 821 -21.31 -26.23 -32.26
N LEU A 822 -20.77 -27.17 -33.01
CA LEU A 822 -19.34 -27.49 -32.99
C LEU A 822 -18.56 -26.42 -33.79
N PRO A 823 -17.34 -26.02 -33.34
CA PRO A 823 -16.53 -25.09 -34.09
C PRO A 823 -16.03 -25.73 -35.39
N LYS A 824 -16.09 -24.98 -36.50
CA LYS A 824 -15.51 -25.42 -37.78
C LYS A 824 -13.99 -25.42 -37.79
N ALA A 825 -13.40 -24.46 -37.09
CA ALA A 825 -11.97 -24.26 -36.96
C ALA A 825 -11.60 -23.81 -35.57
N VAL A 826 -10.53 -24.33 -35.03
CA VAL A 826 -9.93 -23.96 -33.78
C VAL A 826 -8.49 -23.55 -33.99
N LYS A 827 -8.15 -22.29 -33.75
CA LYS A 827 -6.80 -21.78 -33.94
C LYS A 827 -6.23 -21.33 -32.62
N VAL A 828 -4.95 -21.61 -32.39
CA VAL A 828 -4.17 -21.01 -31.32
C VAL A 828 -3.34 -19.89 -31.90
N LEU A 829 -3.49 -18.71 -31.34
CA LEU A 829 -2.80 -17.50 -31.76
C LEU A 829 -1.76 -17.09 -30.71
N ARG A 830 -0.64 -16.55 -31.20
CA ARG A 830 0.38 -15.88 -30.39
C ARG A 830 -0.09 -14.49 -29.93
N PRO A 831 0.61 -13.83 -28.98
CA PRO A 831 0.26 -12.49 -28.54
C PRO A 831 0.20 -11.41 -29.64
N ASP A 832 0.85 -11.67 -30.77
CA ASP A 832 0.83 -10.78 -31.96
C ASP A 832 -0.35 -11.05 -32.91
N GLY A 833 -1.17 -12.06 -32.64
CA GLY A 833 -2.30 -12.48 -33.46
C GLY A 833 -1.93 -13.46 -34.59
N THR A 834 -0.68 -13.88 -34.71
CA THR A 834 -0.27 -14.89 -35.70
C THR A 834 -0.69 -16.29 -35.27
N VAL A 835 -1.13 -17.11 -36.26
CA VAL A 835 -1.54 -18.50 -36.01
C VAL A 835 -0.32 -19.33 -35.66
N GLU A 836 -0.35 -19.98 -34.51
CA GLU A 836 0.68 -20.92 -34.06
C GLU A 836 0.31 -22.35 -34.39
N LYS A 837 -0.95 -22.73 -34.18
CA LYS A 837 -1.44 -24.09 -34.33
C LYS A 837 -2.93 -24.08 -34.69
N THR A 838 -3.35 -25.11 -35.42
CA THR A 838 -4.76 -25.40 -35.70
C THR A 838 -5.10 -26.76 -35.16
N PHE A 839 -6.26 -26.91 -34.54
CA PHE A 839 -6.79 -28.16 -33.98
C PHE A 839 -8.02 -28.62 -34.77
N SER A 840 -8.35 -29.91 -34.56
CA SER A 840 -9.65 -30.43 -34.96
C SER A 840 -10.78 -29.82 -34.11
N SER A 841 -12.01 -29.96 -34.56
CA SER A 841 -13.23 -29.42 -33.96
C SER A 841 -13.67 -30.08 -32.66
N GLU A 842 -12.95 -31.08 -32.16
CA GLU A 842 -13.25 -31.72 -30.85
C GLU A 842 -12.96 -30.74 -29.68
N GLY A 843 -13.84 -30.77 -28.68
CA GLY A 843 -13.91 -29.74 -27.62
C GLY A 843 -12.84 -29.73 -26.54
N ASN A 844 -11.68 -30.42 -26.73
CA ASN A 844 -10.58 -30.43 -25.75
C ASN A 844 -9.23 -30.19 -26.44
N TRP A 845 -8.53 -29.14 -26.01
CA TRP A 845 -7.27 -28.73 -26.66
C TRP A 845 -6.16 -28.60 -25.63
N ARG A 846 -5.02 -29.23 -25.93
CA ARG A 846 -3.79 -29.01 -25.14
C ARG A 846 -3.05 -27.80 -25.68
N VAL A 847 -2.91 -26.76 -24.84
CA VAL A 847 -2.26 -25.50 -25.19
C VAL A 847 -1.12 -25.23 -24.22
N SER A 848 0.05 -24.87 -24.75
CA SER A 848 1.20 -24.43 -24.01
C SER A 848 1.22 -22.89 -24.02
N VAL A 849 1.43 -22.29 -22.86
CA VAL A 849 1.53 -20.83 -22.71
C VAL A 849 2.92 -20.50 -22.14
N PRO A 850 3.71 -19.65 -22.80
CA PRO A 850 5.05 -19.29 -22.33
C PRO A 850 5.04 -18.71 -20.90
N ALA A 851 6.21 -18.70 -20.23
CA ALA A 851 6.39 -18.10 -18.93
C ALA A 851 5.92 -16.64 -18.92
N TYR A 852 5.03 -16.27 -17.98
CA TYR A 852 4.36 -14.97 -17.94
C TYR A 852 3.82 -14.52 -19.32
N GLY A 853 3.44 -15.49 -20.17
CA GLY A 853 3.01 -15.28 -21.54
C GLY A 853 1.50 -15.26 -21.70
N LEU A 854 1.08 -15.14 -22.97
CA LEU A 854 -0.30 -15.12 -23.42
C LEU A 854 -0.44 -16.00 -24.69
N ALA A 855 -1.58 -16.71 -24.79
CA ALA A 855 -2.03 -17.36 -26.01
C ALA A 855 -3.54 -17.16 -26.17
N VAL A 856 -4.07 -17.21 -27.37
CA VAL A 856 -5.52 -17.08 -27.64
C VAL A 856 -6.01 -18.29 -28.42
N ILE A 857 -7.09 -18.93 -27.92
CA ILE A 857 -7.82 -19.91 -28.68
C ILE A 857 -8.97 -19.21 -29.39
N GLU A 858 -9.00 -19.23 -30.69
CA GLU A 858 -10.06 -18.68 -31.53
C GLU A 858 -10.93 -19.80 -32.07
N LEU A 859 -12.22 -19.79 -31.74
CA LEU A 859 -13.24 -20.74 -32.16
C LEU A 859 -14.16 -20.10 -33.20
N HIS A 860 -14.18 -20.63 -34.40
CA HIS A 860 -15.11 -20.19 -35.47
C HIS A 860 -16.33 -21.09 -35.49
N VAL A 861 -17.50 -20.53 -35.23
CA VAL A 861 -18.81 -21.25 -35.23
C VAL A 861 -19.68 -20.65 -36.33
N ASP A 862 -20.47 -21.49 -37.02
CA ASP A 862 -21.47 -20.99 -37.98
C ASP A 862 -22.55 -20.16 -37.29
N GLN A 863 -23.01 -19.11 -37.98
CA GLN A 863 -24.13 -18.27 -37.55
C GLN A 863 -25.43 -19.08 -37.33
#